data_b3e4acfb42dea609beae6ab53e99aabb
#
_entry.id   b3e4acfb42dea609beae6ab53e99aabb
#
_cell.length_a   1.000
_cell.length_b   1.000
_cell.length_c   1.000
_cell.angle_alpha   90.00
_cell.angle_beta   90.00
_cell.angle_gamma   90.00
#
_symmetry.space_group_name_H-M   'P 1'
#
loop_
_entity.id
_entity.type
_entity.pdbx_description
1 polymer ?
#
loop_
_entity_poly.entity_id
_entity_poly.type
_entity_poly.pdbx_seq_one_letter_code
_entity_poly.pdbx_strand_id
1 'polypeptide(L)'
;MEYNFKEIEARWQQEWKERGIYKVDVDNSRPKFYVLDMFPYPSGAGLHVGHPLGYIASDIYSRYKRLCGYNVLHPMGYDAFGLPAEQYAIQTGQHPAVTTEQNIARYREQLDKIGFSYDWSREVRTCEPKYYKWTQWAFLKMFAHYYNTATQKAEPIAELVAHFEKCGTEGISAACTTELSFSAEEWNAKSEAEKEQVLQNYRLAFRADTMVNWCPQLGTVLANDEVKDGLSVRGGFPVEQKRMKQWLLRVTAYAQRMLDGLDTLEWSESLKEIQRNWIGRSEGAQVFFDAKMADGSTRKLEIFTTRPDTIFGVTFMVVAPEHEWIADMTTAEQEEAVEAYIEQTKKRSERERIAETKRVSGVFTGAYATNPFTGKRIPIYASDYVLAGYGTGAIMAVPAHDSRDYAFARHFGLDIVPVVEGGNLEESSYDAKEGCLINSDFLNGKDVKVAIVEMFAEVEKRGLGKKLVNYRLRDAIFSRQRYWGEPFPIRYKGDVALPLDESELPLTLPPIENFGPTEQGEPPLARVEGWEYELSTMPGFAGSSAYYLRYMDPRNSEALVSKEANEYWRSVDLYIGGIEHATGHLMYSRFWNMFLYDLGYVCESEPFRKLVNQGMIQGRSNFVYRIVGTNKFVSLNLRNEYETQEIHVDVNIVKNDILDLEAFRAWRPEFADAEFILENGQYICGWAVEKMSKSMYNVVNPDYIVEQYGADTLRMYEMFLGPLEQSKPWDTNGIDGVHKFLRKYWRLFHTRTGEWAVTDEKATDKELKTLHKTIKKIREDIENFSFNTSVAAFMICVNELGECHKREILEPLTVLLAPFAPHITEQLWSMLGHTDSVCDASYPVCEEKFLVESSFEYPVMINGKLRFKQEYPLTTSPADIQADIVTKEEAQKWLEGAAPKKIIVVPGKIINIVK
;
A
#
# COMPACT_ATOMS: atom_id res chain seq x y z
N MET A 1 -10.97 -18.10 -41.14
CA MET A 1 -9.89 -18.42 -40.18
C MET A 1 -10.53 -18.40 -38.77
N GLU A 2 -10.37 -19.44 -37.97
CA GLU A 2 -10.83 -19.45 -36.61
C GLU A 2 -9.95 -18.56 -35.73
N TYR A 3 -10.51 -17.99 -34.67
CA TYR A 3 -9.73 -17.21 -33.68
C TYR A 3 -8.80 -18.15 -32.90
N ASN A 4 -7.54 -18.24 -33.35
CA ASN A 4 -6.49 -19.01 -32.68
C ASN A 4 -5.65 -18.05 -31.78
N PHE A 5 -6.10 -17.82 -30.59
CA PHE A 5 -5.42 -16.91 -29.65
C PHE A 5 -3.98 -17.36 -29.36
N LYS A 6 -3.68 -18.66 -29.29
CA LYS A 6 -2.33 -19.18 -28.97
C LYS A 6 -1.29 -18.74 -30.02
N GLU A 7 -1.61 -18.87 -31.30
CA GLU A 7 -0.73 -18.44 -32.37
C GLU A 7 -0.61 -16.94 -32.47
N ILE A 8 -1.73 -16.21 -32.27
CA ILE A 8 -1.76 -14.75 -32.32
C ILE A 8 -0.93 -14.16 -31.17
N GLU A 9 -1.11 -14.61 -29.95
CA GLU A 9 -0.38 -14.13 -28.79
C GLU A 9 1.12 -14.43 -28.88
N ALA A 10 1.51 -15.65 -29.23
CA ALA A 10 2.90 -16.01 -29.39
C ALA A 10 3.59 -15.17 -30.48
N ARG A 11 2.92 -14.96 -31.64
CA ARG A 11 3.43 -14.11 -32.71
C ARG A 11 3.69 -12.69 -32.26
N TRP A 12 2.69 -12.04 -31.67
CA TRP A 12 2.79 -10.61 -31.34
C TRP A 12 3.71 -10.32 -30.17
N GLN A 13 3.79 -11.19 -29.17
CA GLN A 13 4.78 -11.09 -28.11
C GLN A 13 6.21 -11.13 -28.68
N GLN A 14 6.47 -11.98 -29.66
CA GLN A 14 7.76 -12.01 -30.33
C GLN A 14 8.01 -10.75 -31.18
N GLU A 15 7.03 -10.32 -31.99
CA GLU A 15 7.12 -9.11 -32.82
C GLU A 15 7.38 -7.86 -31.99
N TRP A 16 6.67 -7.67 -30.87
CA TRP A 16 6.89 -6.52 -29.99
C TRP A 16 8.30 -6.48 -29.41
N LYS A 17 8.84 -7.64 -29.03
CA LYS A 17 10.19 -7.78 -28.51
C LYS A 17 11.24 -7.47 -29.58
N GLU A 18 11.12 -8.06 -30.76
CA GLU A 18 12.07 -7.87 -31.88
C GLU A 18 12.08 -6.43 -32.38
N ARG A 19 10.92 -5.81 -32.50
CA ARG A 19 10.78 -4.42 -32.95
C ARG A 19 11.05 -3.38 -31.87
N GLY A 20 11.13 -3.79 -30.59
CA GLY A 20 11.34 -2.89 -29.46
C GLY A 20 10.23 -1.83 -29.31
N ILE A 21 8.97 -2.21 -29.57
CA ILE A 21 7.81 -1.30 -29.64
C ILE A 21 7.65 -0.44 -28.39
N TYR A 22 7.95 -0.98 -27.21
CA TYR A 22 7.74 -0.28 -25.93
C TYR A 22 8.98 0.40 -25.39
N LYS A 23 10.11 0.33 -26.12
CA LYS A 23 11.32 1.04 -25.75
C LYS A 23 11.10 2.54 -25.86
N VAL A 24 11.50 3.28 -24.82
CA VAL A 24 11.30 4.72 -24.73
C VAL A 24 12.58 5.43 -24.32
N ASP A 25 12.82 6.59 -24.94
CA ASP A 25 13.91 7.51 -24.59
C ASP A 25 13.32 8.91 -24.35
N VAL A 26 14.13 9.83 -23.84
CA VAL A 26 13.75 11.25 -23.69
C VAL A 26 13.42 11.82 -25.07
N ASP A 27 12.24 12.41 -25.21
CA ASP A 27 11.75 13.03 -26.45
C ASP A 27 11.02 14.34 -26.14
N ASN A 28 11.74 15.42 -26.22
CA ASN A 28 11.23 16.77 -25.92
C ASN A 28 10.18 17.28 -26.93
N SER A 29 9.93 16.55 -28.04
CA SER A 29 8.89 16.90 -29.02
C SER A 29 7.51 16.44 -28.60
N ARG A 30 7.40 15.52 -27.62
CA ARG A 30 6.16 14.95 -27.10
C ARG A 30 5.99 15.19 -25.62
N PRO A 31 4.73 15.39 -25.14
CA PRO A 31 4.47 15.41 -23.70
C PRO A 31 4.79 14.05 -23.09
N LYS A 32 5.41 14.03 -21.91
CA LYS A 32 5.74 12.81 -21.19
C LYS A 32 4.54 12.29 -20.41
N PHE A 33 4.49 10.99 -20.20
CA PHE A 33 3.64 10.37 -19.21
C PHE A 33 4.37 9.18 -18.56
N TYR A 34 4.53 9.23 -17.24
CA TYR A 34 5.22 8.19 -16.49
C TYR A 34 4.20 7.36 -15.70
N VAL A 35 4.00 6.12 -16.11
CA VAL A 35 3.16 5.12 -15.42
C VAL A 35 4.07 4.19 -14.65
N LEU A 36 3.77 3.95 -13.39
CA LEU A 36 4.55 3.08 -12.51
C LEU A 36 3.65 2.06 -11.81
N ASP A 37 4.09 0.82 -11.78
CA ASP A 37 3.56 -0.24 -10.95
C ASP A 37 4.45 -0.45 -9.71
N MET A 38 3.86 -0.86 -8.60
CA MET A 38 4.66 -1.40 -7.51
C MET A 38 5.28 -2.71 -7.97
N PHE A 39 6.59 -2.73 -8.15
CA PHE A 39 7.30 -3.88 -8.70
C PHE A 39 7.25 -5.08 -7.74
N PRO A 40 7.17 -6.32 -8.27
CA PRO A 40 6.96 -7.50 -7.45
C PRO A 40 8.23 -7.89 -6.69
N TYR A 41 8.03 -8.50 -5.51
CA TYR A 41 9.02 -9.31 -4.84
C TYR A 41 8.96 -10.74 -5.41
N PRO A 42 9.99 -11.24 -6.10
CA PRO A 42 9.95 -12.53 -6.77
C PRO A 42 10.08 -13.69 -5.77
N SER A 43 8.95 -14.08 -5.18
CA SER A 43 8.88 -15.16 -4.19
C SER A 43 8.23 -16.43 -4.74
N GLY A 44 8.80 -17.59 -4.45
CA GLY A 44 8.17 -18.89 -4.64
C GLY A 44 7.77 -19.23 -6.08
N ALA A 45 6.60 -19.80 -6.29
CA ALA A 45 6.19 -20.45 -7.53
C ALA A 45 5.62 -19.51 -8.62
N GLY A 46 5.90 -18.22 -8.57
CA GLY A 46 5.41 -17.24 -9.55
C GLY A 46 4.15 -16.48 -9.09
N LEU A 47 3.51 -15.81 -10.05
CA LEU A 47 2.30 -15.02 -9.85
C LEU A 47 1.06 -15.91 -9.67
N HIS A 48 0.07 -15.42 -8.93
CA HIS A 48 -1.31 -15.88 -9.00
C HIS A 48 -2.18 -14.80 -9.66
N VAL A 49 -3.42 -15.15 -10.06
CA VAL A 49 -4.33 -14.23 -10.78
C VAL A 49 -4.66 -12.92 -10.04
N GLY A 50 -4.34 -12.80 -8.76
CA GLY A 50 -4.53 -11.54 -8.05
C GLY A 50 -3.41 -10.51 -8.27
N HIS A 51 -2.22 -10.92 -8.72
CA HIS A 51 -1.11 -9.98 -8.95
C HIS A 51 -1.30 -9.10 -10.19
N PRO A 52 -1.78 -9.63 -11.36
CA PRO A 52 -1.88 -8.83 -12.57
C PRO A 52 -2.94 -7.72 -12.53
N LEU A 53 -3.87 -7.72 -11.59
CA LEU A 53 -4.97 -6.74 -11.54
C LEU A 53 -4.49 -5.29 -11.68
N GLY A 54 -3.55 -4.86 -10.83
CA GLY A 54 -2.96 -3.52 -10.90
C GLY A 54 -2.15 -3.31 -12.19
N TYR A 55 -1.39 -4.32 -12.60
CA TYR A 55 -0.54 -4.26 -13.80
C TYR A 55 -1.35 -4.17 -15.09
N ILE A 56 -2.50 -4.83 -15.17
CA ILE A 56 -3.41 -4.71 -16.32
C ILE A 56 -4.03 -3.31 -16.35
N ALA A 57 -4.43 -2.78 -15.21
CA ALA A 57 -5.00 -1.44 -15.10
C ALA A 57 -3.99 -0.35 -15.55
N SER A 58 -2.75 -0.42 -15.08
CA SER A 58 -1.67 0.49 -15.47
C SER A 58 -1.32 0.35 -16.96
N ASP A 59 -1.30 -0.87 -17.47
CA ASP A 59 -1.00 -1.16 -18.88
C ASP A 59 -2.07 -0.61 -19.82
N ILE A 60 -3.36 -0.74 -19.46
CA ILE A 60 -4.47 -0.14 -20.21
C ILE A 60 -4.29 1.38 -20.27
N TYR A 61 -3.99 2.01 -19.12
CA TYR A 61 -3.81 3.45 -19.05
C TYR A 61 -2.56 3.91 -19.83
N SER A 62 -1.47 3.16 -19.73
CA SER A 62 -0.23 3.38 -20.48
C SER A 62 -0.45 3.35 -22.00
N ARG A 63 -1.12 2.30 -22.51
CA ARG A 63 -1.47 2.17 -23.93
C ARG A 63 -2.41 3.29 -24.38
N TYR A 64 -3.40 3.64 -23.57
CA TYR A 64 -4.30 4.76 -23.85
C TYR A 64 -3.56 6.09 -23.99
N LYS A 65 -2.66 6.42 -23.06
CA LYS A 65 -1.86 7.67 -23.13
C LYS A 65 -0.94 7.69 -24.35
N ARG A 66 -0.39 6.54 -24.75
CA ARG A 66 0.40 6.41 -25.96
C ARG A 66 -0.44 6.72 -27.21
N LEU A 67 -1.64 6.16 -27.31
CA LEU A 67 -2.59 6.49 -28.38
C LEU A 67 -3.01 7.97 -28.38
N CYS A 68 -2.97 8.63 -27.23
CA CYS A 68 -3.20 10.08 -27.09
C CYS A 68 -1.97 10.94 -27.46
N GLY A 69 -0.88 10.35 -27.95
CA GLY A 69 0.33 11.04 -28.43
C GLY A 69 1.39 11.33 -27.36
N TYR A 70 1.23 10.80 -26.15
CA TYR A 70 2.25 10.95 -25.09
C TYR A 70 3.46 10.04 -25.36
N ASN A 71 4.64 10.52 -24.92
CA ASN A 71 5.81 9.67 -24.75
C ASN A 71 5.71 8.98 -23.39
N VAL A 72 5.43 7.67 -23.38
CA VAL A 72 5.04 6.94 -22.15
C VAL A 72 6.19 6.11 -21.63
N LEU A 73 6.61 6.36 -20.40
CA LEU A 73 7.53 5.51 -19.63
C LEU A 73 6.71 4.53 -18.79
N HIS A 74 6.79 3.24 -19.09
CA HIS A 74 6.16 2.16 -18.33
C HIS A 74 7.19 1.05 -18.05
N PRO A 75 8.01 1.19 -17.00
CA PRO A 75 9.07 0.24 -16.68
C PRO A 75 8.59 -0.88 -15.77
N MET A 76 9.40 -1.94 -15.67
CA MET A 76 9.21 -3.03 -14.71
C MET A 76 10.58 -3.55 -14.23
N GLY A 77 10.61 -4.11 -13.03
CA GLY A 77 11.77 -4.70 -12.40
C GLY A 77 11.37 -5.54 -11.19
N TYR A 78 12.34 -5.79 -10.29
CA TYR A 78 12.13 -6.70 -9.18
C TYR A 78 12.73 -6.17 -7.89
N ASP A 79 11.93 -6.20 -6.82
CA ASP A 79 12.44 -6.04 -5.45
C ASP A 79 12.98 -7.39 -5.00
N ALA A 80 14.31 -7.52 -4.92
CA ALA A 80 14.95 -8.82 -4.93
C ALA A 80 15.81 -9.12 -3.68
N PHE A 81 15.89 -8.17 -2.73
CA PHE A 81 16.46 -8.40 -1.41
C PHE A 81 15.36 -8.69 -0.37
N GLY A 82 15.71 -9.39 0.69
CA GLY A 82 14.85 -9.57 1.86
C GLY A 82 14.75 -10.98 2.42
N LEU A 83 14.02 -11.10 3.51
CA LEU A 83 13.89 -12.29 4.34
C LEU A 83 13.40 -13.56 3.60
N PRO A 84 12.46 -13.49 2.64
CA PRO A 84 11.96 -14.73 2.01
C PRO A 84 13.02 -15.57 1.30
N ALA A 85 13.91 -14.94 0.54
CA ALA A 85 14.98 -15.65 -0.17
C ALA A 85 16.04 -16.19 0.80
N GLU A 86 16.33 -15.43 1.84
CA GLU A 86 17.29 -15.84 2.87
C GLU A 86 16.78 -17.02 3.72
N GLN A 87 15.51 -17.01 4.13
CA GLN A 87 14.90 -18.14 4.84
C GLN A 87 14.91 -19.42 4.00
N TYR A 88 14.67 -19.31 2.71
CA TYR A 88 14.80 -20.46 1.82
C TYR A 88 16.26 -20.96 1.73
N ALA A 89 17.22 -20.01 1.67
CA ALA A 89 18.63 -20.34 1.68
C ALA A 89 19.08 -21.06 2.98
N ILE A 90 18.60 -20.60 4.14
CA ILE A 90 18.86 -21.24 5.44
C ILE A 90 18.34 -22.68 5.46
N GLN A 91 17.13 -22.92 4.90
CA GLN A 91 16.50 -24.25 4.88
C GLN A 91 17.15 -25.22 3.90
N THR A 92 17.65 -24.72 2.77
CA THR A 92 18.11 -25.56 1.64
C THR A 92 19.64 -25.59 1.47
N GLY A 93 20.37 -24.65 2.08
CA GLY A 93 21.78 -24.42 1.82
C GLY A 93 22.09 -23.77 0.46
N GLN A 94 21.07 -23.44 -0.34
CA GLN A 94 21.24 -22.77 -1.64
C GLN A 94 21.43 -21.27 -1.46
N HIS A 95 22.40 -20.68 -2.18
CA HIS A 95 22.65 -19.24 -2.11
C HIS A 95 21.40 -18.43 -2.55
N PRO A 96 21.00 -17.39 -1.80
CA PRO A 96 19.75 -16.64 -2.09
C PRO A 96 19.71 -16.03 -3.50
N ALA A 97 20.86 -15.64 -4.06
CA ALA A 97 20.93 -15.12 -5.43
C ALA A 97 20.44 -16.13 -6.49
N VAL A 98 20.72 -17.44 -6.30
CA VAL A 98 20.31 -18.48 -7.25
C VAL A 98 18.80 -18.63 -7.27
N THR A 99 18.19 -18.73 -6.09
CA THR A 99 16.73 -18.81 -5.96
C THR A 99 16.04 -17.53 -6.48
N THR A 100 16.61 -16.38 -6.18
CA THR A 100 16.09 -15.08 -6.65
C THR A 100 16.11 -15.01 -8.17
N GLU A 101 17.20 -15.42 -8.83
CA GLU A 101 17.32 -15.45 -10.30
C GLU A 101 16.29 -16.39 -10.94
N GLN A 102 16.11 -17.59 -10.38
CA GLN A 102 15.10 -18.55 -10.86
C GLN A 102 13.69 -17.96 -10.74
N ASN A 103 13.38 -17.32 -9.62
CA ASN A 103 12.08 -16.69 -9.39
C ASN A 103 11.86 -15.49 -10.34
N ILE A 104 12.86 -14.64 -10.56
CA ILE A 104 12.80 -13.55 -11.51
C ILE A 104 12.50 -14.07 -12.92
N ALA A 105 13.22 -15.11 -13.37
CA ALA A 105 12.99 -15.72 -14.67
C ALA A 105 11.55 -16.23 -14.82
N ARG A 106 11.00 -16.84 -13.75
CA ARG A 106 9.62 -17.32 -13.72
C ARG A 106 8.59 -16.19 -13.79
N TYR A 107 8.79 -15.14 -13.00
CA TYR A 107 7.93 -13.94 -13.01
C TYR A 107 7.97 -13.28 -14.40
N ARG A 108 9.16 -13.14 -14.98
CA ARG A 108 9.34 -12.57 -16.30
C ARG A 108 8.58 -13.36 -17.39
N GLU A 109 8.69 -14.68 -17.39
CA GLU A 109 7.94 -15.53 -18.30
C GLU A 109 6.44 -15.30 -18.22
N GLN A 110 5.90 -15.21 -16.99
CA GLN A 110 4.46 -14.98 -16.77
C GLN A 110 4.02 -13.59 -17.22
N LEU A 111 4.82 -12.55 -16.92
CA LEU A 111 4.52 -11.17 -17.34
C LEU A 111 4.58 -11.04 -18.88
N ASP A 112 5.56 -11.65 -19.52
CA ASP A 112 5.68 -11.66 -20.99
C ASP A 112 4.46 -12.34 -21.65
N LYS A 113 3.97 -13.44 -21.09
CA LYS A 113 2.76 -14.15 -21.58
C LYS A 113 1.48 -13.33 -21.48
N ILE A 114 1.35 -12.45 -20.46
CA ILE A 114 0.18 -11.58 -20.30
C ILE A 114 0.22 -10.40 -21.30
N GLY A 115 1.40 -10.08 -21.85
CA GLY A 115 1.57 -9.12 -22.93
C GLY A 115 1.51 -7.67 -22.48
N PHE A 116 2.24 -7.30 -21.43
CA PHE A 116 2.36 -5.92 -20.96
C PHE A 116 3.24 -5.04 -21.85
N SER A 117 2.97 -3.73 -21.86
CA SER A 117 3.75 -2.72 -22.60
C SER A 117 4.95 -2.19 -21.82
N TYR A 118 5.62 -3.06 -21.07
CA TYR A 118 6.80 -2.66 -20.30
C TYR A 118 8.02 -2.42 -21.20
N ASP A 119 8.76 -1.34 -20.90
CA ASP A 119 10.10 -1.13 -21.43
C ASP A 119 11.12 -1.96 -20.62
N TRP A 120 11.29 -3.21 -21.00
CA TRP A 120 12.22 -4.13 -20.33
C TRP A 120 13.71 -3.73 -20.48
N SER A 121 14.04 -2.79 -21.37
CA SER A 121 15.40 -2.27 -21.43
C SER A 121 15.77 -1.44 -20.21
N ARG A 122 14.78 -1.09 -19.38
CA ARG A 122 14.90 -0.36 -18.12
C ARG A 122 14.70 -1.22 -16.88
N GLU A 123 14.73 -2.55 -17.04
CA GLU A 123 14.63 -3.48 -15.92
C GLU A 123 15.69 -3.17 -14.86
N VAL A 124 15.26 -3.10 -13.59
CA VAL A 124 16.14 -3.00 -12.43
C VAL A 124 15.88 -4.15 -11.46
N ARG A 125 16.91 -4.55 -10.73
CA ARG A 125 16.86 -5.57 -9.69
C ARG A 125 17.57 -5.02 -8.47
N THR A 126 16.89 -4.89 -7.34
CA THR A 126 17.45 -4.23 -6.16
C THR A 126 18.68 -4.96 -5.59
N CYS A 127 18.83 -6.27 -5.86
CA CYS A 127 19.98 -7.08 -5.42
C CYS A 127 21.22 -6.97 -6.31
N GLU A 128 21.15 -6.26 -7.44
CA GLU A 128 22.33 -6.09 -8.30
C GLU A 128 23.24 -4.96 -7.81
N PRO A 129 24.58 -5.18 -7.76
CA PRO A 129 25.54 -4.17 -7.32
C PRO A 129 25.44 -2.83 -8.04
N LYS A 130 25.18 -2.87 -9.37
CA LYS A 130 24.97 -1.64 -10.18
C LYS A 130 23.74 -0.86 -9.79
N TYR A 131 22.74 -1.51 -9.13
CA TYR A 131 21.56 -0.86 -8.61
C TYR A 131 21.79 -0.38 -7.18
N TYR A 132 22.19 -1.25 -6.24
CA TYR A 132 22.29 -0.88 -4.85
C TYR A 132 23.48 0.03 -4.53
N LYS A 133 24.43 0.22 -5.45
CA LYS A 133 25.39 1.32 -5.41
C LYS A 133 24.71 2.64 -5.06
N TRP A 134 23.53 2.89 -5.64
CA TRP A 134 22.79 4.14 -5.45
C TRP A 134 22.02 4.20 -4.13
N THR A 135 21.61 3.05 -3.60
CA THR A 135 21.09 2.95 -2.23
C THR A 135 22.18 3.28 -1.21
N GLN A 136 23.37 2.71 -1.40
CA GLN A 136 24.53 3.00 -0.57
C GLN A 136 24.97 4.46 -0.65
N TRP A 137 25.00 5.02 -1.86
CA TRP A 137 25.29 6.42 -2.10
C TRP A 137 24.30 7.35 -1.37
N ALA A 138 23.01 7.08 -1.46
CA ALA A 138 21.99 7.88 -0.77
C ALA A 138 22.15 7.80 0.76
N PHE A 139 22.49 6.62 1.30
CA PHE A 139 22.81 6.46 2.72
C PHE A 139 24.03 7.32 3.12
N LEU A 140 25.11 7.31 2.34
CA LEU A 140 26.27 8.16 2.61
C LEU A 140 25.93 9.65 2.58
N LYS A 141 25.05 10.05 1.65
CA LYS A 141 24.55 11.45 1.62
C LYS A 141 23.75 11.78 2.89
N MET A 142 22.86 10.88 3.35
CA MET A 142 22.11 11.08 4.60
C MET A 142 23.03 11.11 5.82
N PHE A 143 24.07 10.29 5.84
CA PHE A 143 25.08 10.32 6.90
C PHE A 143 25.84 11.64 6.94
N ALA A 144 26.13 12.25 5.77
CA ALA A 144 26.85 13.50 5.63
C ALA A 144 26.01 14.75 5.85
N HIS A 145 24.71 14.63 6.15
CA HIS A 145 23.78 15.76 6.28
C HIS A 145 23.00 15.72 7.61
N TYR A 146 22.57 16.91 8.04
CA TYR A 146 21.60 17.13 9.11
C TYR A 146 20.39 17.88 8.56
N TYR A 147 19.30 17.94 9.31
CA TYR A 147 18.12 18.72 8.92
C TYR A 147 18.09 20.05 9.67
N ASN A 148 18.19 21.15 8.93
CA ASN A 148 18.06 22.51 9.47
C ASN A 148 16.58 22.87 9.61
N THR A 149 16.10 23.06 10.85
CA THR A 149 14.70 23.34 11.15
C THR A 149 14.28 24.77 10.78
N ALA A 150 15.21 25.71 10.64
CA ALA A 150 14.92 27.07 10.21
C ALA A 150 14.73 27.17 8.70
N THR A 151 15.61 26.54 7.92
CA THR A 151 15.52 26.50 6.45
C THR A 151 14.56 25.40 5.96
N GLN A 152 14.22 24.46 6.82
CA GLN A 152 13.42 23.27 6.53
C GLN A 152 14.02 22.41 5.40
N LYS A 153 15.33 22.21 5.42
CA LYS A 153 16.10 21.48 4.41
C LYS A 153 17.22 20.66 5.06
N ALA A 154 17.64 19.61 4.34
CA ALA A 154 18.89 18.96 4.62
C ALA A 154 20.07 19.86 4.24
N GLU A 155 21.05 19.98 5.13
CA GLU A 155 22.28 20.75 4.94
C GLU A 155 23.50 19.92 5.33
N PRO A 156 24.70 20.19 4.76
CA PRO A 156 25.90 19.42 5.06
C PRO A 156 26.26 19.47 6.55
N ILE A 157 26.58 18.33 7.14
CA ILE A 157 26.98 18.23 8.55
C ILE A 157 28.21 19.08 8.86
N ALA A 158 29.07 19.35 7.86
CA ALA A 158 30.23 20.21 8.00
C ALA A 158 29.87 21.67 8.38
N GLU A 159 28.70 22.15 7.94
CA GLU A 159 28.22 23.49 8.32
C GLU A 159 27.84 23.51 9.81
N LEU A 160 27.24 22.45 10.32
CA LEU A 160 26.95 22.31 11.73
C LEU A 160 28.22 22.21 12.58
N VAL A 161 29.23 21.47 12.11
CA VAL A 161 30.54 21.37 12.75
C VAL A 161 31.19 22.78 12.83
N ALA A 162 31.19 23.54 11.73
CA ALA A 162 31.74 24.91 11.71
C ALA A 162 30.98 25.87 12.66
N HIS A 163 29.69 25.63 12.87
CA HIS A 163 28.90 26.37 13.87
C HIS A 163 29.32 26.01 15.29
N PHE A 164 29.45 24.69 15.60
CA PHE A 164 29.89 24.22 16.91
C PHE A 164 31.27 24.74 17.32
N GLU A 165 32.20 24.80 16.35
CA GLU A 165 33.54 25.30 16.58
C GLU A 165 33.57 26.79 17.03
N LYS A 166 32.57 27.57 16.60
CA LYS A 166 32.51 29.04 16.87
C LYS A 166 31.56 29.39 18.01
N CYS A 167 30.43 28.72 18.11
CA CYS A 167 29.29 29.10 18.95
C CYS A 167 28.81 28.00 19.89
N GLY A 168 29.35 26.77 19.78
CA GLY A 168 28.74 25.62 20.45
C GLY A 168 27.30 25.37 19.97
N THR A 169 26.39 25.12 20.89
CA THR A 169 24.97 24.91 20.55
C THR A 169 24.14 26.19 20.56
N GLU A 170 24.74 27.35 20.81
CA GLU A 170 23.99 28.64 20.85
C GLU A 170 23.48 28.99 19.44
N GLY A 171 22.16 29.29 19.32
CA GLY A 171 21.53 29.69 18.06
C GLY A 171 21.38 28.60 17.02
N ILE A 172 21.57 27.33 17.37
CA ILE A 172 21.40 26.19 16.48
C ILE A 172 19.92 25.94 16.14
N SER A 173 19.67 25.64 14.89
CA SER A 173 18.35 25.21 14.38
C SER A 173 18.50 23.86 13.66
N ALA A 174 18.62 22.77 14.42
CA ALA A 174 18.86 21.44 13.87
C ALA A 174 17.95 20.40 14.52
N ALA A 175 17.37 19.53 13.71
CA ALA A 175 16.67 18.36 14.21
C ALA A 175 17.66 17.44 14.94
N CYS A 176 17.30 16.98 16.12
CA CYS A 176 18.15 16.16 16.98
C CYS A 176 17.34 15.08 17.72
N THR A 177 18.02 14.07 18.23
CA THR A 177 17.43 13.05 19.09
C THR A 177 17.23 13.58 20.50
N THR A 178 18.23 14.31 21.01
CA THR A 178 18.22 14.92 22.37
C THR A 178 18.75 16.34 22.26
N GLU A 179 18.12 17.27 22.98
CA GLU A 179 18.62 18.64 23.09
C GLU A 179 19.93 18.64 23.89
N LEU A 180 21.02 19.03 23.26
CA LEU A 180 22.34 19.17 23.90
C LEU A 180 22.66 20.63 24.14
N SER A 181 23.46 20.91 25.17
CA SER A 181 23.99 22.24 25.47
C SER A 181 25.49 22.14 25.77
N PHE A 182 26.30 22.83 24.98
CA PHE A 182 27.74 22.94 25.16
C PHE A 182 28.29 24.22 24.49
N SER A 183 29.39 24.73 25.02
CA SER A 183 30.09 25.89 24.45
C SER A 183 31.04 25.50 23.30
N ALA A 184 31.53 26.47 22.54
CA ALA A 184 32.55 26.26 21.53
C ALA A 184 33.86 25.68 22.16
N GLU A 185 34.23 26.12 23.37
CA GLU A 185 35.41 25.60 24.07
C GLU A 185 35.24 24.13 24.42
N GLU A 186 34.09 23.74 24.97
CA GLU A 186 33.75 22.34 25.26
C GLU A 186 33.74 21.47 24.02
N TRP A 187 33.19 21.97 22.90
CA TRP A 187 33.25 21.26 21.62
C TRP A 187 34.70 21.05 21.14
N ASN A 188 35.49 22.12 21.13
CA ASN A 188 36.87 22.07 20.64
C ASN A 188 37.80 21.19 21.51
N ALA A 189 37.47 21.02 22.79
CA ALA A 189 38.19 20.15 23.70
C ALA A 189 37.88 18.63 23.54
N LYS A 190 36.79 18.28 22.84
CA LYS A 190 36.39 16.89 22.62
C LYS A 190 37.34 16.14 21.69
N SER A 191 37.52 14.86 21.97
CA SER A 191 38.17 13.93 21.06
C SER A 191 37.31 13.70 19.80
N GLU A 192 37.90 13.16 18.74
CA GLU A 192 37.18 12.82 17.50
C GLU A 192 36.01 11.86 17.76
N ALA A 193 36.19 10.86 18.66
CA ALA A 193 35.13 9.94 19.03
C ALA A 193 33.95 10.62 19.74
N GLU A 194 34.25 11.55 20.68
CA GLU A 194 33.20 12.32 21.37
C GLU A 194 32.48 13.29 20.43
N LYS A 195 33.20 13.92 19.49
CA LYS A 195 32.59 14.75 18.45
C LYS A 195 31.66 13.95 17.58
N GLU A 196 32.08 12.78 17.10
CA GLU A 196 31.21 11.92 16.26
C GLU A 196 29.98 11.44 17.05
N GLN A 197 30.11 11.11 18.34
CA GLN A 197 28.96 10.78 19.17
C GLN A 197 27.94 11.92 19.27
N VAL A 198 28.41 13.17 19.37
CA VAL A 198 27.55 14.36 19.31
C VAL A 198 26.90 14.48 17.92
N LEU A 199 27.67 14.28 16.82
CA LEU A 199 27.14 14.41 15.48
C LEU A 199 26.08 13.37 15.14
N GLN A 200 26.18 12.14 15.70
CA GLN A 200 25.11 11.12 15.59
C GLN A 200 23.76 11.63 16.10
N ASN A 201 23.77 12.55 17.06
CA ASN A 201 22.54 13.19 17.56
C ASN A 201 21.82 14.07 16.52
N TYR A 202 22.51 14.46 15.42
CA TYR A 202 22.00 15.40 14.39
C TYR A 202 21.93 14.82 12.99
N ARG A 203 22.76 13.80 12.67
CA ARG A 203 22.79 13.22 11.32
C ARG A 203 21.44 12.67 10.89
N LEU A 204 21.13 12.72 9.59
CA LEU A 204 19.92 12.12 9.01
C LEU A 204 19.99 10.60 8.98
N ALA A 205 21.16 10.00 8.74
CA ALA A 205 21.42 8.58 9.00
C ALA A 205 22.36 8.50 10.20
N PHE A 206 21.92 7.86 11.27
CA PHE A 206 22.64 7.81 12.55
C PHE A 206 22.54 6.46 13.23
N ARG A 207 23.42 6.20 14.17
CA ARG A 207 23.49 4.96 14.95
C ARG A 207 23.14 5.24 16.41
N ALA A 208 22.16 4.51 16.94
CA ALA A 208 21.73 4.66 18.34
C ALA A 208 21.25 3.34 18.94
N ASP A 209 21.24 3.28 20.28
CA ASP A 209 20.58 2.21 21.01
C ASP A 209 19.07 2.45 21.02
N THR A 210 18.30 1.49 20.51
CA THR A 210 16.84 1.60 20.44
C THR A 210 16.16 0.27 20.77
N MET A 211 14.90 0.35 21.18
CA MET A 211 14.05 -0.83 21.35
C MET A 211 13.61 -1.37 19.98
N VAL A 212 13.78 -2.66 19.77
CA VAL A 212 13.46 -3.34 18.51
C VAL A 212 12.64 -4.59 18.74
N ASN A 213 11.87 -4.99 17.73
CA ASN A 213 11.17 -6.27 17.69
C ASN A 213 12.19 -7.35 17.27
N TRP A 214 12.76 -8.03 18.21
CA TRP A 214 13.74 -9.09 17.97
C TRP A 214 13.05 -10.45 17.88
N CYS A 215 13.33 -11.22 16.84
CA CYS A 215 12.88 -12.60 16.71
C CYS A 215 14.08 -13.55 16.78
N PRO A 216 14.29 -14.25 17.91
CA PRO A 216 15.45 -15.15 18.09
C PRO A 216 15.51 -16.27 17.04
N GLN A 217 14.35 -16.85 16.67
CA GLN A 217 14.26 -17.95 15.71
C GLN A 217 14.58 -17.53 14.27
N LEU A 218 14.27 -16.29 13.92
CA LEU A 218 14.63 -15.71 12.62
C LEU A 218 16.00 -15.04 12.65
N GLY A 219 16.57 -14.81 13.86
CA GLY A 219 17.87 -14.17 14.05
C GLY A 219 17.95 -12.72 13.53
N THR A 220 16.83 -12.00 13.56
CA THR A 220 16.77 -10.65 12.97
C THR A 220 15.76 -9.74 13.67
N VAL A 221 15.94 -8.44 13.49
CA VAL A 221 14.95 -7.41 13.84
C VAL A 221 13.83 -7.42 12.81
N LEU A 222 12.60 -7.27 13.27
CA LEU A 222 11.39 -7.17 12.47
C LEU A 222 10.78 -5.77 12.55
N ALA A 223 10.24 -5.28 11.44
CA ALA A 223 9.43 -4.08 11.43
C ALA A 223 8.09 -4.31 12.14
N ASN A 224 7.40 -3.23 12.53
CA ASN A 224 6.13 -3.35 13.28
C ASN A 224 5.02 -4.07 12.49
N ASP A 225 5.02 -3.95 11.18
CA ASP A 225 4.10 -4.63 10.26
C ASP A 225 4.45 -6.11 10.03
N GLU A 226 5.67 -6.54 10.39
CA GLU A 226 6.13 -7.93 10.37
C GLU A 226 5.78 -8.69 11.66
N VAL A 227 5.15 -8.04 12.65
CA VAL A 227 4.75 -8.64 13.94
C VAL A 227 3.24 -8.55 14.14
N LYS A 228 2.61 -9.66 14.51
CA LYS A 228 1.19 -9.74 14.85
C LYS A 228 1.00 -10.61 16.09
N ASP A 229 0.28 -10.07 17.07
CA ASP A 229 -0.05 -10.78 18.32
C ASP A 229 1.20 -11.34 19.04
N GLY A 230 2.31 -10.58 19.04
CA GLY A 230 3.60 -11.00 19.64
C GLY A 230 4.37 -12.06 18.86
N LEU A 231 3.88 -12.42 17.67
CA LEU A 231 4.50 -13.42 16.81
C LEU A 231 4.93 -12.79 15.48
N SER A 232 5.98 -13.34 14.89
CA SER A 232 6.37 -12.97 13.53
C SER A 232 5.28 -13.40 12.54
N VAL A 233 4.87 -12.51 11.62
CA VAL A 233 3.92 -12.84 10.55
C VAL A 233 4.44 -14.00 9.72
N ARG A 234 5.77 -14.11 9.60
CA ARG A 234 6.42 -15.22 8.93
C ARG A 234 6.90 -16.25 9.94
N GLY A 235 6.37 -17.45 9.85
CA GLY A 235 6.76 -18.60 10.69
C GLY A 235 6.06 -18.67 12.04
N GLY A 236 5.36 -17.62 12.50
CA GLY A 236 4.63 -17.61 13.76
C GLY A 236 5.51 -17.70 14.99
N PHE A 237 6.76 -17.20 14.91
CA PHE A 237 7.73 -17.31 16.00
C PHE A 237 7.56 -16.18 17.01
N PRO A 238 7.81 -16.44 18.32
CA PRO A 238 7.79 -15.40 19.35
C PRO A 238 8.73 -14.26 19.04
N VAL A 239 8.27 -13.03 19.29
CA VAL A 239 9.01 -11.79 19.12
C VAL A 239 9.12 -11.11 20.48
N GLU A 240 10.30 -10.61 20.82
CA GLU A 240 10.57 -9.92 22.06
C GLU A 240 11.07 -8.50 21.83
N GLN A 241 10.81 -7.61 22.78
CA GLN A 241 11.38 -6.28 22.80
C GLN A 241 12.82 -6.35 23.33
N LYS A 242 13.77 -5.88 22.53
CA LYS A 242 15.20 -5.91 22.89
C LYS A 242 15.86 -4.58 22.60
N ARG A 243 16.70 -4.08 23.50
CA ARG A 243 17.52 -2.90 23.24
C ARG A 243 18.76 -3.31 22.43
N MET A 244 18.92 -2.72 21.26
CA MET A 244 20.02 -3.01 20.35
C MET A 244 20.52 -1.75 19.67
N LYS A 245 21.84 -1.71 19.41
CA LYS A 245 22.45 -0.65 18.62
C LYS A 245 22.06 -0.85 17.15
N GLN A 246 21.42 0.17 16.53
CA GLN A 246 20.86 0.12 15.19
C GLN A 246 21.22 1.36 14.39
N TRP A 247 21.31 1.23 13.07
CA TRP A 247 21.20 2.36 12.16
C TRP A 247 19.75 2.81 12.07
N LEU A 248 19.54 4.13 12.07
CA LEU A 248 18.23 4.75 11.93
C LEU A 248 18.29 5.85 10.86
N LEU A 249 17.14 6.12 10.23
CA LEU A 249 16.94 7.30 9.39
C LEU A 249 16.00 8.26 10.12
N ARG A 250 16.39 9.54 10.18
CA ARG A 250 15.64 10.61 10.85
C ARG A 250 14.48 11.11 10.00
N VAL A 251 13.53 10.20 9.71
CA VAL A 251 12.33 10.52 8.93
C VAL A 251 11.42 11.51 9.64
N THR A 252 11.51 11.58 10.98
CA THR A 252 10.76 12.51 11.81
C THR A 252 11.07 13.98 11.50
N ALA A 253 12.29 14.27 11.04
CA ALA A 253 12.68 15.62 10.62
C ALA A 253 11.84 16.15 9.45
N TYR A 254 11.32 15.26 8.60
CA TYR A 254 10.48 15.59 7.45
C TYR A 254 8.97 15.47 7.74
N ALA A 255 8.57 15.13 8.96
CA ALA A 255 7.17 14.84 9.31
C ALA A 255 6.19 15.95 8.89
N GLN A 256 6.52 17.23 9.17
CA GLN A 256 5.65 18.36 8.79
C GLN A 256 5.58 18.52 7.27
N ARG A 257 6.70 18.42 6.57
CA ARG A 257 6.75 18.54 5.10
C ARG A 257 5.96 17.42 4.42
N MET A 258 6.01 16.19 4.97
CA MET A 258 5.19 15.09 4.49
C MET A 258 3.70 15.32 4.72
N LEU A 259 3.29 15.97 5.82
CA LEU A 259 1.90 16.36 6.04
C LEU A 259 1.45 17.42 5.03
N ASP A 260 2.23 18.50 4.89
CA ASP A 260 1.92 19.62 4.01
C ASP A 260 1.86 19.17 2.53
N GLY A 261 2.75 18.26 2.14
CA GLY A 261 2.79 17.69 0.80
C GLY A 261 1.55 16.92 0.40
N LEU A 262 0.82 16.30 1.35
CA LEU A 262 -0.39 15.52 1.06
C LEU A 262 -1.47 16.34 0.33
N ASP A 263 -1.56 17.64 0.63
CA ASP A 263 -2.58 18.50 0.03
C ASP A 263 -2.32 18.77 -1.47
N THR A 264 -1.09 18.53 -1.93
CA THR A 264 -0.70 18.69 -3.34
C THR A 264 -0.88 17.42 -4.18
N LEU A 265 -1.18 16.29 -3.55
CA LEU A 265 -1.22 14.98 -4.19
C LEU A 265 -2.65 14.60 -4.62
N GLU A 266 -2.75 13.99 -5.80
CA GLU A 266 -4.01 13.43 -6.33
C GLU A 266 -4.21 11.98 -5.80
N TRP A 267 -4.25 11.85 -4.47
CA TRP A 267 -4.45 10.59 -3.78
C TRP A 267 -5.85 10.53 -3.14
N SER A 268 -6.37 9.34 -2.91
CA SER A 268 -7.64 9.18 -2.18
C SER A 268 -7.56 9.77 -0.77
N GLU A 269 -8.63 10.39 -0.28
CA GLU A 269 -8.67 10.93 1.10
C GLU A 269 -8.42 9.84 2.14
N SER A 270 -8.90 8.61 1.89
CA SER A 270 -8.63 7.47 2.76
C SER A 270 -7.13 7.22 2.93
N LEU A 271 -6.37 7.23 1.83
CA LEU A 271 -4.92 7.05 1.87
C LEU A 271 -4.21 8.20 2.58
N LYS A 272 -4.62 9.45 2.29
CA LYS A 272 -4.08 10.63 2.96
C LYS A 272 -4.33 10.58 4.47
N GLU A 273 -5.53 10.17 4.89
CA GLU A 273 -5.87 10.01 6.32
C GLU A 273 -5.03 8.92 7.00
N ILE A 274 -4.75 7.80 6.32
CA ILE A 274 -3.85 6.77 6.83
C ILE A 274 -2.47 7.38 7.11
N GLN A 275 -1.93 8.18 6.20
CA GLN A 275 -0.62 8.84 6.40
C GLN A 275 -0.68 9.94 7.46
N ARG A 276 -1.72 10.79 7.47
CA ARG A 276 -1.91 11.81 8.53
C ARG A 276 -1.96 11.17 9.91
N ASN A 277 -2.71 10.09 10.05
CA ASN A 277 -2.82 9.35 11.31
C ASN A 277 -1.51 8.65 11.70
N TRP A 278 -0.76 8.13 10.73
CA TRP A 278 0.54 7.51 10.98
C TRP A 278 1.58 8.53 11.44
N ILE A 279 1.64 9.68 10.79
CA ILE A 279 2.51 10.80 11.21
C ILE A 279 2.05 11.33 12.57
N GLY A 280 0.74 11.45 12.78
CA GLY A 280 0.11 11.72 14.08
C GLY A 280 0.60 13.02 14.73
N ARG A 281 0.51 14.15 13.98
CA ARG A 281 0.85 15.46 14.50
C ARG A 281 -0.06 15.87 15.65
N SER A 282 0.52 16.28 16.75
CA SER A 282 -0.20 16.81 17.91
C SER A 282 0.47 18.07 18.45
N GLU A 283 -0.31 19.06 18.85
CA GLU A 283 0.16 20.23 19.58
C GLU A 283 -0.11 20.05 21.05
N GLY A 284 0.84 20.37 21.89
CA GLY A 284 0.73 20.20 23.32
C GLY A 284 1.75 21.03 24.09
N ALA A 285 1.81 20.77 25.38
CA ALA A 285 2.81 21.34 26.27
C ALA A 285 3.77 20.25 26.76
N GLN A 286 5.05 20.52 26.66
CA GLN A 286 6.08 19.88 27.47
C GLN A 286 6.00 20.50 28.88
N VAL A 287 5.92 19.69 29.93
CA VAL A 287 5.87 20.16 31.30
C VAL A 287 6.78 19.31 32.18
N PHE A 288 7.53 19.95 33.08
CA PHE A 288 8.44 19.26 34.00
C PHE A 288 7.80 19.15 35.39
N PHE A 289 7.79 17.93 35.93
CA PHE A 289 7.39 17.60 37.28
C PHE A 289 8.63 17.26 38.13
N ASP A 290 8.72 17.78 39.32
CA ASP A 290 9.79 17.43 40.26
C ASP A 290 9.53 16.03 40.84
N ALA A 291 10.22 15.03 40.35
CA ALA A 291 10.12 13.63 40.76
C ALA A 291 11.21 13.32 41.80
N LYS A 292 10.81 12.73 42.91
CA LYS A 292 11.72 12.33 43.97
C LYS A 292 12.13 10.87 43.76
N MET A 293 13.43 10.65 43.52
CA MET A 293 14.01 9.32 43.31
C MET A 293 14.16 8.53 44.61
N ALA A 294 14.40 7.22 44.51
CA ALA A 294 14.57 6.34 45.67
C ALA A 294 15.78 6.71 46.56
N ASP A 295 16.84 7.28 45.95
CA ASP A 295 18.01 7.79 46.66
C ASP A 295 17.78 9.14 47.39
N GLY A 296 16.59 9.72 47.24
CA GLY A 296 16.21 11.02 47.79
C GLY A 296 16.56 12.23 46.94
N SER A 297 17.23 12.05 45.80
CA SER A 297 17.47 13.10 44.81
C SER A 297 16.16 13.55 44.14
N THR A 298 16.17 14.75 43.55
CA THR A 298 15.03 15.26 42.79
C THR A 298 15.46 15.44 41.33
N ARG A 299 14.68 14.89 40.41
CA ARG A 299 14.91 15.05 38.96
C ARG A 299 13.67 15.63 38.29
N LYS A 300 13.85 16.34 37.19
CA LYS A 300 12.79 16.92 36.36
C LYS A 300 12.20 15.84 35.45
N LEU A 301 11.07 15.25 35.83
CA LEU A 301 10.34 14.29 35.01
C LEU A 301 9.57 15.05 33.93
N GLU A 302 9.94 14.84 32.68
CA GLU A 302 9.31 15.47 31.53
C GLU A 302 8.08 14.72 31.09
N ILE A 303 6.97 15.46 30.82
CA ILE A 303 5.77 14.91 30.18
C ILE A 303 5.39 15.77 28.98
N PHE A 304 4.70 15.16 28.02
CA PHE A 304 3.99 15.85 26.96
C PHE A 304 2.49 15.63 27.09
N THR A 305 1.71 16.73 27.06
CA THR A 305 0.25 16.65 27.12
C THR A 305 -0.42 17.55 26.09
N THR A 306 -1.46 17.03 25.42
CA THR A 306 -2.36 17.83 24.56
C THR A 306 -3.46 18.53 25.36
N ARG A 307 -3.55 18.26 26.66
CA ARG A 307 -4.55 18.79 27.60
C ARG A 307 -3.88 19.48 28.79
N PRO A 308 -3.05 20.53 28.56
CA PRO A 308 -2.43 21.26 29.67
C PRO A 308 -3.46 21.95 30.59
N ASP A 309 -4.66 22.25 30.06
CA ASP A 309 -5.80 22.78 30.82
C ASP A 309 -6.21 21.89 32.00
N THR A 310 -5.99 20.57 31.91
CA THR A 310 -6.40 19.62 32.95
C THR A 310 -5.36 19.37 34.04
N ILE A 311 -4.24 20.09 34.07
CA ILE A 311 -3.11 19.83 34.98
C ILE A 311 -3.51 19.92 36.46
N PHE A 312 -4.53 20.71 36.81
CA PHE A 312 -5.06 20.84 38.17
C PHE A 312 -5.78 19.59 38.67
N GLY A 313 -6.20 18.70 37.73
CA GLY A 313 -6.86 17.44 38.01
C GLY A 313 -5.93 16.22 38.01
N VAL A 314 -4.63 16.44 37.93
CA VAL A 314 -3.63 15.36 37.97
C VAL A 314 -3.57 14.75 39.36
N THR A 315 -3.81 13.45 39.47
CA THR A 315 -3.81 12.75 40.77
C THR A 315 -2.71 11.69 40.86
N PHE A 316 -2.12 11.28 39.74
CA PHE A 316 -0.94 10.39 39.67
C PHE A 316 -0.16 10.62 38.41
N MET A 317 1.04 10.07 38.37
CA MET A 317 1.89 10.00 37.17
C MET A 317 2.04 8.56 36.75
N VAL A 318 2.24 8.32 35.45
CA VAL A 318 2.54 6.98 34.91
C VAL A 318 3.76 7.05 34.02
N VAL A 319 4.67 6.11 34.22
CA VAL A 319 5.85 5.91 33.39
C VAL A 319 5.76 4.57 32.68
N ALA A 320 6.38 4.49 31.49
CA ALA A 320 6.50 3.22 30.77
C ALA A 320 7.36 2.22 31.58
N PRO A 321 7.09 0.90 31.51
CA PRO A 321 7.92 -0.12 32.16
C PRO A 321 9.39 -0.10 31.69
N GLU A 322 9.65 0.43 30.50
CA GLU A 322 10.97 0.56 29.87
C GLU A 322 11.61 1.94 30.12
N HIS A 323 11.00 2.81 30.93
CA HIS A 323 11.53 4.16 31.20
C HIS A 323 12.93 4.09 31.79
N GLU A 324 13.87 4.91 31.28
CA GLU A 324 15.28 4.89 31.68
C GLU A 324 15.54 5.06 33.18
N TRP A 325 14.65 5.76 33.87
CA TRP A 325 14.75 6.01 35.33
C TRP A 325 13.88 5.08 36.18
N ILE A 326 13.32 4.01 35.61
CA ILE A 326 12.42 3.13 36.36
C ILE A 326 13.10 2.53 37.59
N ALA A 327 14.36 2.08 37.44
CA ALA A 327 15.15 1.55 38.55
C ALA A 327 15.43 2.62 39.61
N ASP A 328 15.77 3.84 39.20
CA ASP A 328 16.04 4.97 40.13
C ASP A 328 14.79 5.44 40.88
N MET A 329 13.60 5.27 40.28
CA MET A 329 12.33 5.59 40.91
C MET A 329 11.83 4.49 41.85
N THR A 330 12.27 3.26 41.67
CA THR A 330 11.77 2.10 42.42
C THR A 330 12.41 2.05 43.80
N THR A 331 11.56 2.17 44.84
CA THR A 331 12.03 2.03 46.24
C THR A 331 12.28 0.55 46.55
N ALA A 332 13.16 0.27 47.54
CA ALA A 332 13.51 -1.09 47.94
C ALA A 332 12.29 -1.96 48.31
N GLU A 333 11.20 -1.33 48.81
CA GLU A 333 9.96 -2.03 49.19
C GLU A 333 9.14 -2.43 47.96
N GLN A 334 9.36 -1.80 46.76
CA GLN A 334 8.61 -2.05 45.55
C GLN A 334 9.43 -2.80 44.49
N GLU A 335 10.72 -3.07 44.74
CA GLU A 335 11.67 -3.62 43.78
C GLU A 335 11.17 -4.95 43.18
N GLU A 336 10.79 -5.92 44.01
CA GLU A 336 10.31 -7.24 43.58
C GLU A 336 9.02 -7.11 42.69
N ALA A 337 8.09 -6.24 43.09
CA ALA A 337 6.84 -6.05 42.38
C ALA A 337 7.05 -5.36 41.00
N VAL A 338 7.94 -4.36 40.97
CA VAL A 338 8.25 -3.63 39.73
C VAL A 338 9.02 -4.53 38.75
N GLU A 339 10.02 -5.28 39.20
CA GLU A 339 10.76 -6.22 38.35
C GLU A 339 9.85 -7.31 37.77
N ALA A 340 8.97 -7.91 38.60
CA ALA A 340 7.99 -8.89 38.11
C ALA A 340 7.05 -8.30 37.05
N TYR A 341 6.61 -7.05 37.24
CA TYR A 341 5.77 -6.37 36.27
C TYR A 341 6.49 -6.09 34.94
N ILE A 342 7.76 -5.64 34.99
CA ILE A 342 8.59 -5.39 33.81
C ILE A 342 8.78 -6.69 33.01
N GLU A 343 9.09 -7.79 33.66
CA GLU A 343 9.26 -9.10 33.01
C GLU A 343 7.95 -9.61 32.36
N GLN A 344 6.81 -9.32 32.98
CA GLN A 344 5.51 -9.66 32.40
C GLN A 344 5.22 -8.82 31.14
N THR A 345 5.54 -7.53 31.16
CA THR A 345 5.23 -6.61 30.07
C THR A 345 6.17 -6.76 28.87
N LYS A 346 7.42 -7.20 29.06
CA LYS A 346 8.36 -7.51 27.95
C LYS A 346 7.82 -8.49 26.92
N LYS A 347 6.88 -9.35 27.31
CA LYS A 347 6.25 -10.36 26.43
C LYS A 347 5.15 -9.81 25.53
N ARG A 348 4.82 -8.52 25.64
CA ARG A 348 3.73 -7.85 24.90
C ARG A 348 4.28 -6.83 23.92
N SER A 349 3.82 -6.89 22.66
CA SER A 349 4.15 -5.89 21.65
C SER A 349 3.49 -4.54 21.94
N GLU A 350 4.07 -3.43 21.48
CA GLU A 350 3.46 -2.10 21.58
C GLU A 350 2.07 -2.06 20.93
N ARG A 351 1.87 -2.78 19.83
CA ARG A 351 0.59 -2.85 19.14
C ARG A 351 -0.50 -3.51 19.98
N GLU A 352 -0.18 -4.58 20.68
CA GLU A 352 -1.10 -5.23 21.62
C GLU A 352 -1.44 -4.31 22.79
N ARG A 353 -0.45 -3.59 23.31
CA ARG A 353 -0.63 -2.62 24.39
C ARG A 353 -1.56 -1.46 23.98
N ILE A 354 -1.47 -1.01 22.74
CA ILE A 354 -2.36 0.03 22.17
C ILE A 354 -3.76 -0.51 21.93
N ALA A 355 -3.89 -1.74 21.46
CA ALA A 355 -5.18 -2.33 21.07
C ALA A 355 -6.04 -2.78 22.27
N GLU A 356 -5.40 -3.20 23.35
CA GLU A 356 -6.09 -3.78 24.52
C GLU A 356 -6.47 -2.72 25.57
N THR A 357 -7.43 -1.87 25.23
CA THR A 357 -7.90 -0.77 26.10
C THR A 357 -8.71 -1.25 27.32
N LYS A 358 -9.13 -2.51 27.37
CA LYS A 358 -9.96 -3.06 28.47
C LYS A 358 -9.19 -3.61 29.65
N ARG A 359 -7.89 -3.89 29.49
CA ARG A 359 -7.06 -4.43 30.54
C ARG A 359 -6.39 -3.28 31.32
N VAL A 360 -6.64 -3.22 32.62
CA VAL A 360 -5.93 -2.32 33.52
C VAL A 360 -4.82 -3.09 34.23
N SER A 361 -3.58 -2.62 34.09
CA SER A 361 -2.44 -3.19 34.78
C SER A 361 -1.42 -2.11 35.12
N GLY A 362 -0.69 -2.30 36.18
CA GLY A 362 0.33 -1.36 36.65
C GLY A 362 0.88 -1.72 38.03
N VAL A 363 1.94 -1.03 38.44
CA VAL A 363 2.59 -1.23 39.71
C VAL A 363 3.06 0.12 40.27
N PHE A 364 2.91 0.34 41.59
CA PHE A 364 3.42 1.53 42.24
C PHE A 364 4.95 1.44 42.37
N THR A 365 5.67 2.50 42.00
CA THR A 365 7.15 2.54 42.09
C THR A 365 7.68 2.87 43.47
N GLY A 366 6.86 3.37 44.37
CA GLY A 366 7.28 3.97 45.66
C GLY A 366 7.67 5.44 45.57
N ALA A 367 7.91 5.95 44.36
CA ALA A 367 8.26 7.35 44.13
C ALA A 367 7.05 8.27 44.00
N TYR A 368 7.31 9.57 44.15
CA TYR A 368 6.30 10.61 44.01
C TYR A 368 6.83 11.78 43.20
N ALA A 369 5.95 12.46 42.50
CA ALA A 369 6.23 13.74 41.83
C ALA A 369 5.44 14.87 42.48
N THR A 370 5.89 16.10 42.26
CA THR A 370 5.19 17.32 42.72
C THR A 370 4.53 17.98 41.52
N ASN A 371 3.22 18.19 41.57
CA ASN A 371 2.52 18.93 40.53
C ASN A 371 2.96 20.40 40.55
N PRO A 372 3.51 20.96 39.46
CA PRO A 372 4.13 22.29 39.45
C PRO A 372 3.11 23.45 39.63
N PHE A 373 1.80 23.21 39.43
CA PHE A 373 0.76 24.23 39.59
C PHE A 373 0.04 24.14 40.91
N THR A 374 -0.18 22.94 41.44
CA THR A 374 -0.91 22.76 42.73
C THR A 374 0.00 22.56 43.91
N GLY A 375 1.27 22.24 43.71
CA GLY A 375 2.22 21.86 44.77
C GLY A 375 1.90 20.52 45.45
N LYS A 376 0.89 19.79 44.96
CA LYS A 376 0.50 18.49 45.52
C LYS A 376 1.50 17.40 45.17
N ARG A 377 1.78 16.54 46.14
CA ARG A 377 2.56 15.32 45.95
C ARG A 377 1.67 14.23 45.39
N ILE A 378 2.05 13.64 44.24
CA ILE A 378 1.29 12.62 43.52
C ILE A 378 2.14 11.38 43.29
N PRO A 379 1.59 10.15 43.41
CA PRO A 379 2.35 8.91 43.27
C PRO A 379 2.72 8.63 41.79
N ILE A 380 3.84 7.94 41.57
CA ILE A 380 4.33 7.49 40.25
C ILE A 380 4.11 5.99 40.13
N TYR A 381 3.38 5.58 39.11
CA TYR A 381 3.14 4.18 38.73
C TYR A 381 3.92 3.82 37.46
N ALA A 382 4.27 2.55 37.31
CA ALA A 382 4.66 1.98 36.01
C ALA A 382 3.45 1.26 35.41
N SER A 383 3.16 1.49 34.12
CA SER A 383 2.06 0.80 33.45
C SER A 383 2.32 0.66 31.94
N ASP A 384 1.88 -0.46 31.40
CA ASP A 384 2.06 -0.84 30.00
C ASP A 384 1.15 -0.08 29.00
N TYR A 385 0.20 0.73 29.47
CA TYR A 385 -0.54 1.63 28.58
C TYR A 385 0.25 2.91 28.22
N VAL A 386 1.38 3.16 28.88
CA VAL A 386 2.34 4.20 28.49
C VAL A 386 3.49 3.57 27.71
N LEU A 387 3.84 4.15 26.59
CA LEU A 387 4.87 3.63 25.69
C LEU A 387 6.17 4.45 25.83
N ALA A 388 7.30 3.79 26.05
CA ALA A 388 8.60 4.46 26.18
C ALA A 388 9.01 5.24 24.92
N GLY A 389 8.57 4.77 23.75
CA GLY A 389 8.88 5.41 22.49
C GLY A 389 7.87 6.48 22.02
N TYR A 390 6.84 6.83 22.82
CA TYR A 390 5.89 7.90 22.50
C TYR A 390 6.00 9.03 23.53
N GLY A 391 6.38 10.21 23.04
CA GLY A 391 6.65 11.35 23.92
C GLY A 391 7.89 11.10 24.77
N THR A 392 7.78 11.32 26.07
CA THR A 392 8.86 11.20 27.07
C THR A 392 8.86 9.85 27.80
N GLY A 393 7.94 8.93 27.45
CA GLY A 393 7.74 7.70 28.21
C GLY A 393 7.10 7.92 29.60
N ALA A 394 6.61 9.13 29.88
CA ALA A 394 5.91 9.51 31.09
C ALA A 394 4.67 10.36 30.74
N ILE A 395 3.60 10.20 31.54
CA ILE A 395 2.38 11.01 31.41
C ILE A 395 1.91 11.53 32.78
N MET A 396 1.27 12.67 32.79
CA MET A 396 0.39 13.09 33.86
C MET A 396 -0.99 12.44 33.69
N ALA A 397 -1.53 11.83 34.70
CA ALA A 397 -2.81 11.15 34.65
C ALA A 397 -3.94 12.00 35.22
N VAL A 398 -5.01 12.15 34.43
CA VAL A 398 -6.19 12.96 34.79
C VAL A 398 -7.45 12.10 34.69
N PRO A 399 -7.75 11.31 35.71
CA PRO A 399 -8.82 10.31 35.64
C PRO A 399 -10.23 10.89 35.42
N ALA A 400 -10.46 12.15 35.75
CA ALA A 400 -11.75 12.78 35.46
C ALA A 400 -11.98 13.02 33.95
N HIS A 401 -10.91 13.09 33.14
CA HIS A 401 -10.95 13.56 31.72
C HIS A 401 -10.17 12.70 30.72
N ASP A 402 -9.77 11.48 31.14
CA ASP A 402 -9.23 10.45 30.26
C ASP A 402 -9.75 9.08 30.70
N SER A 403 -10.32 8.31 29.80
CA SER A 403 -10.98 7.05 30.11
C SER A 403 -10.01 5.95 30.58
N ARG A 404 -8.76 5.96 30.13
CA ARG A 404 -7.72 5.01 30.57
C ARG A 404 -7.26 5.35 31.99
N ASP A 405 -7.02 6.63 32.26
CA ASP A 405 -6.66 7.12 33.59
C ASP A 405 -7.79 6.89 34.59
N TYR A 406 -9.04 7.05 34.11
CA TYR A 406 -10.24 6.76 34.94
C TYR A 406 -10.29 5.28 35.34
N ALA A 407 -10.14 4.38 34.37
CA ALA A 407 -10.15 2.94 34.66
C ALA A 407 -9.00 2.55 35.60
N PHE A 408 -7.82 3.15 35.41
CA PHE A 408 -6.65 2.94 36.29
C PHE A 408 -6.92 3.47 37.72
N ALA A 409 -7.40 4.69 37.85
CA ALA A 409 -7.72 5.27 39.15
C ALA A 409 -8.78 4.46 39.92
N ARG A 410 -9.81 4.00 39.23
CA ARG A 410 -10.85 3.13 39.85
C ARG A 410 -10.28 1.79 40.31
N HIS A 411 -9.36 1.20 39.51
CA HIS A 411 -8.71 -0.08 39.85
C HIS A 411 -7.80 0.02 41.08
N PHE A 412 -7.01 1.12 41.17
CA PHE A 412 -6.04 1.32 42.25
C PHE A 412 -6.56 2.16 43.41
N GLY A 413 -7.81 2.60 43.35
CA GLY A 413 -8.43 3.40 44.41
C GLY A 413 -7.83 4.82 44.56
N LEU A 414 -7.44 5.42 43.42
CA LEU A 414 -6.86 6.77 43.37
C LEU A 414 -7.94 7.84 43.23
N ASP A 415 -7.62 9.08 43.65
CA ASP A 415 -8.53 10.21 43.58
C ASP A 415 -8.91 10.57 42.14
N ILE A 416 -10.17 10.98 41.94
CA ILE A 416 -10.70 11.49 40.66
C ILE A 416 -11.18 12.92 40.91
N VAL A 417 -10.48 13.91 40.38
CA VAL A 417 -10.74 15.34 40.59
C VAL A 417 -11.26 15.97 39.29
N PRO A 418 -12.55 16.39 39.23
CA PRO A 418 -13.09 17.08 38.08
C PRO A 418 -12.49 18.49 37.93
N VAL A 419 -12.06 18.82 36.69
CA VAL A 419 -11.53 20.14 36.34
C VAL A 419 -12.22 20.77 35.14
N VAL A 420 -13.09 20.02 34.46
CA VAL A 420 -14.03 20.53 33.45
C VAL A 420 -15.44 20.18 33.88
N GLU A 421 -16.34 21.14 33.79
CA GLU A 421 -17.75 20.96 34.14
C GLU A 421 -18.43 20.06 33.09
N GLY A 422 -19.10 19.00 33.55
CA GLY A 422 -19.89 18.08 32.73
C GLY A 422 -19.65 16.62 33.06
N GLY A 423 -20.49 15.76 32.52
CA GLY A 423 -20.43 14.30 32.68
C GLY A 423 -20.91 13.80 34.07
N ASN A 424 -20.97 12.47 34.21
CA ASN A 424 -21.23 11.77 35.45
C ASN A 424 -20.02 10.90 35.83
N LEU A 425 -19.13 11.41 36.67
CA LEU A 425 -17.89 10.74 37.09
C LEU A 425 -18.13 9.49 37.96
N GLU A 426 -19.34 9.22 38.41
CA GLU A 426 -19.72 7.96 39.04
C GLU A 426 -19.72 6.79 38.00
N GLU A 427 -20.06 7.09 36.75
CA GLU A 427 -20.21 6.12 35.68
C GLU A 427 -18.98 6.05 34.74
N SER A 428 -18.43 7.22 34.37
CA SER A 428 -17.31 7.29 33.39
C SER A 428 -16.56 8.62 33.48
N SER A 429 -15.39 8.70 32.85
CA SER A 429 -14.68 9.96 32.62
C SER A 429 -15.45 10.89 31.68
N TYR A 430 -15.17 12.19 31.76
CA TYR A 430 -15.64 13.20 30.81
C TYR A 430 -14.51 13.63 29.90
N ASP A 431 -14.35 12.92 28.77
CA ASP A 431 -13.20 13.10 27.87
C ASP A 431 -13.43 14.23 26.83
N ALA A 432 -14.61 14.85 26.81
CA ALA A 432 -14.93 15.92 25.88
C ALA A 432 -14.02 17.13 26.07
N LYS A 433 -13.63 17.76 24.95
CA LYS A 433 -12.85 19.00 24.94
C LYS A 433 -13.75 20.24 24.89
N GLU A 434 -14.85 20.20 25.64
CA GLU A 434 -15.89 21.22 25.69
C GLU A 434 -16.34 21.43 27.14
N GLY A 435 -16.74 22.63 27.48
CA GLY A 435 -17.18 23.02 28.81
C GLY A 435 -16.28 24.08 29.47
N CYS A 436 -16.63 24.45 30.69
CA CYS A 436 -15.90 25.46 31.50
C CYS A 436 -15.01 24.79 32.53
N LEU A 437 -13.84 25.36 32.78
CA LEU A 437 -12.91 24.90 33.80
C LEU A 437 -13.46 25.18 35.22
N ILE A 438 -13.31 24.18 36.09
CA ILE A 438 -13.59 24.24 37.52
C ILE A 438 -12.40 23.70 38.31
N ASN A 439 -12.26 24.00 39.58
CA ASN A 439 -11.14 23.52 40.42
C ASN A 439 -9.74 23.78 39.85
N SER A 440 -9.58 24.81 39.01
CA SER A 440 -8.42 25.05 38.15
C SER A 440 -7.82 26.46 38.37
N ASP A 441 -7.90 27.02 39.59
CA ASP A 441 -7.33 28.31 40.00
C ASP A 441 -7.69 29.43 38.99
N PHE A 442 -6.70 30.07 38.35
CA PHE A 442 -6.86 31.17 37.39
C PHE A 442 -7.61 30.77 36.08
N LEU A 443 -7.84 29.49 35.82
CA LEU A 443 -8.60 28.99 34.66
C LEU A 443 -10.09 28.80 34.95
N ASN A 444 -10.53 28.93 36.22
CA ASN A 444 -11.94 28.72 36.59
C ASN A 444 -12.88 29.60 35.76
N GLY A 445 -13.94 28.99 35.24
CA GLY A 445 -14.96 29.65 34.42
C GLY A 445 -14.57 29.92 32.98
N LYS A 446 -13.36 29.52 32.52
CA LYS A 446 -12.92 29.64 31.12
C LYS A 446 -13.31 28.43 30.31
N ASP A 447 -13.62 28.67 29.05
CA ASP A 447 -13.80 27.59 28.06
C ASP A 447 -12.49 26.79 27.86
N VAL A 448 -12.61 25.48 27.68
CA VAL A 448 -11.48 24.54 27.49
C VAL A 448 -10.49 25.03 26.42
N LYS A 449 -10.98 25.51 25.27
CA LYS A 449 -10.11 25.97 24.18
C LYS A 449 -9.28 27.20 24.56
N VAL A 450 -9.91 28.13 25.28
CA VAL A 450 -9.23 29.31 25.80
C VAL A 450 -8.20 28.92 26.86
N ALA A 451 -8.57 28.03 27.77
CA ALA A 451 -7.70 27.54 28.82
C ALA A 451 -6.44 26.83 28.31
N ILE A 452 -6.56 26.04 27.24
CA ILE A 452 -5.41 25.38 26.58
C ILE A 452 -4.40 26.42 26.06
N VAL A 453 -4.87 27.49 25.41
CA VAL A 453 -4.00 28.55 24.86
C VAL A 453 -3.32 29.32 26.01
N GLU A 454 -4.06 29.65 27.05
CA GLU A 454 -3.49 30.34 28.24
C GLU A 454 -2.47 29.46 28.95
N MET A 455 -2.72 28.16 29.05
CA MET A 455 -1.78 27.26 29.71
C MET A 455 -0.45 27.14 28.94
N PHE A 456 -0.45 27.16 27.59
CA PHE A 456 0.81 27.23 26.85
C PHE A 456 1.65 28.46 27.26
N ALA A 457 1.01 29.63 27.30
CA ALA A 457 1.69 30.87 27.71
C ALA A 457 2.15 30.83 29.21
N GLU A 458 1.35 30.27 30.08
CA GLU A 458 1.65 30.24 31.52
C GLU A 458 2.74 29.22 31.89
N VAL A 459 2.80 28.06 31.16
CA VAL A 459 3.89 27.08 31.29
C VAL A 459 5.23 27.71 30.92
N GLU A 460 5.29 28.44 29.80
CA GLU A 460 6.49 29.13 29.36
C GLU A 460 6.90 30.27 30.28
N LYS A 461 5.93 31.10 30.69
CA LYS A 461 6.16 32.24 31.60
C LYS A 461 6.71 31.80 32.95
N ARG A 462 6.27 30.66 33.49
CA ARG A 462 6.78 30.12 34.77
C ARG A 462 8.08 29.30 34.60
N GLY A 463 8.57 29.11 33.38
CA GLY A 463 9.76 28.29 33.15
C GLY A 463 9.54 26.80 33.46
N LEU A 464 8.29 26.33 33.38
CA LEU A 464 7.91 24.95 33.69
C LEU A 464 7.94 24.03 32.49
N GLY A 465 8.16 24.58 31.28
CA GLY A 465 8.19 23.88 30.01
C GLY A 465 7.96 24.81 28.84
N LYS A 466 7.52 24.25 27.71
CA LYS A 466 7.26 25.00 26.48
C LYS A 466 6.13 24.37 25.66
N LYS A 467 5.53 25.17 24.75
CA LYS A 467 4.65 24.61 23.71
C LYS A 467 5.48 23.78 22.73
N LEU A 468 5.03 22.58 22.39
CA LEU A 468 5.66 21.68 21.43
C LEU A 468 4.67 21.15 20.42
N VAL A 469 5.17 20.90 19.21
CA VAL A 469 4.54 20.02 18.23
C VAL A 469 5.23 18.67 18.31
N ASN A 470 4.46 17.63 18.54
CA ASN A 470 4.96 16.27 18.63
C ASN A 470 4.35 15.41 17.50
N TYR A 471 5.07 14.36 17.08
CA TYR A 471 4.65 13.43 16.06
C TYR A 471 4.66 12.01 16.61
N ARG A 472 3.66 11.20 16.23
CA ARG A 472 3.66 9.78 16.54
C ARG A 472 4.69 9.02 15.70
N LEU A 473 4.95 9.52 14.48
CA LEU A 473 5.98 8.99 13.59
C LEU A 473 7.32 8.89 14.33
N ARG A 474 8.03 7.81 14.10
CA ARG A 474 9.36 7.55 14.66
C ARG A 474 10.38 7.41 13.58
N ASP A 475 11.64 7.61 13.94
CA ASP A 475 12.77 7.36 13.05
C ASP A 475 12.81 5.90 12.63
N ALA A 476 13.11 5.67 11.36
CA ALA A 476 13.08 4.35 10.78
C ALA A 476 14.28 3.51 11.22
N ILE A 477 14.03 2.34 11.82
CA ILE A 477 15.07 1.34 12.10
C ILE A 477 15.55 0.79 10.76
N PHE A 478 16.82 1.04 10.45
CA PHE A 478 17.40 0.83 9.12
C PHE A 478 18.43 -0.30 9.06
N SER A 479 18.66 -1.04 10.15
CA SER A 479 19.54 -2.21 10.18
C SER A 479 18.76 -3.51 10.24
N ARG A 480 19.27 -4.54 9.57
CA ARG A 480 18.81 -5.93 9.68
C ARG A 480 19.98 -6.86 9.90
N GLN A 481 19.85 -7.79 10.83
CA GLN A 481 20.86 -8.81 11.16
C GLN A 481 20.79 -9.94 10.14
N ARG A 482 20.97 -9.60 8.85
CA ARG A 482 20.81 -10.49 7.69
C ARG A 482 22.04 -10.42 6.79
N TYR A 483 22.18 -11.41 5.92
CA TYR A 483 23.11 -11.41 4.82
C TYR A 483 22.48 -10.81 3.55
N TRP A 484 21.26 -11.25 3.18
CA TRP A 484 20.64 -10.89 1.91
C TRP A 484 19.94 -9.53 1.97
N GLY A 485 20.74 -8.48 1.83
CA GLY A 485 20.36 -7.07 1.85
C GLY A 485 21.55 -6.21 1.42
N GLU A 486 21.31 -4.93 1.19
CA GLU A 486 22.37 -3.97 0.84
C GLU A 486 23.37 -3.82 2.00
N PRO A 487 24.67 -4.07 1.80
CA PRO A 487 25.66 -3.82 2.84
C PRO A 487 25.86 -2.32 3.08
N PHE A 488 26.08 -1.96 4.34
CA PHE A 488 26.37 -0.57 4.70
C PHE A 488 27.78 -0.18 4.29
N PRO A 489 27.99 0.94 3.59
CA PRO A 489 29.28 1.43 3.20
C PRO A 489 29.99 2.18 4.36
N ILE A 490 30.12 1.49 5.49
CA ILE A 490 30.69 2.03 6.75
C ILE A 490 31.75 1.09 7.29
N ARG A 491 32.92 1.65 7.60
CA ARG A 491 33.97 1.01 8.43
C ARG A 491 33.91 1.55 9.86
N TYR A 492 34.59 0.88 10.76
CA TYR A 492 34.70 1.31 12.16
C TYR A 492 36.13 1.49 12.60
N LYS A 493 36.39 2.55 13.39
CA LYS A 493 37.59 2.73 14.18
C LYS A 493 37.20 2.83 15.66
N GLY A 494 37.23 1.69 16.36
CA GLY A 494 36.56 1.56 17.64
C GLY A 494 35.03 1.70 17.42
N ASP A 495 34.39 2.60 18.17
CA ASP A 495 32.96 2.92 17.98
C ASP A 495 32.66 4.01 16.94
N VAL A 496 33.73 4.61 16.36
CA VAL A 496 33.56 5.69 15.37
C VAL A 496 33.22 5.12 14.00
N ALA A 497 32.05 5.50 13.46
CA ALA A 497 31.61 5.13 12.12
C ALA A 497 32.34 5.99 11.07
N LEU A 498 33.00 5.36 10.12
CA LEU A 498 33.74 5.98 9.04
C LEU A 498 33.09 5.62 7.70
N PRO A 499 32.53 6.61 6.97
CA PRO A 499 31.93 6.35 5.66
C PRO A 499 33.03 6.00 4.64
N LEU A 500 32.69 5.11 3.69
CA LEU A 500 33.49 4.86 2.50
C LEU A 500 33.48 6.10 1.61
N ASP A 501 34.54 6.25 0.79
CA ASP A 501 34.51 7.19 -0.32
C ASP A 501 33.53 6.72 -1.41
N GLU A 502 32.86 7.65 -2.08
CA GLU A 502 31.89 7.31 -3.13
C GLU A 502 32.52 6.53 -4.29
N SER A 503 33.83 6.69 -4.52
CA SER A 503 34.59 5.94 -5.53
C SER A 503 34.79 4.46 -5.17
N GLU A 504 34.62 4.09 -3.89
CA GLU A 504 34.69 2.70 -3.43
C GLU A 504 33.37 1.94 -3.61
N LEU A 505 32.30 2.61 -4.03
CA LEU A 505 31.00 2.00 -4.27
C LEU A 505 30.91 1.28 -5.63
N PRO A 506 30.20 0.16 -5.74
CA PRO A 506 29.43 -0.50 -4.68
C PRO A 506 30.30 -1.38 -3.75
N LEU A 507 30.04 -1.32 -2.45
CA LEU A 507 30.50 -2.36 -1.54
C LEU A 507 29.63 -3.62 -1.77
N THR A 508 30.25 -4.71 -2.21
CA THR A 508 29.50 -5.93 -2.55
C THR A 508 29.46 -6.92 -1.40
N LEU A 509 28.41 -7.74 -1.34
CA LEU A 509 28.31 -8.85 -0.39
C LEU A 509 29.40 -9.90 -0.67
N PRO A 510 30.13 -10.34 0.36
CA PRO A 510 31.11 -11.44 0.21
C PRO A 510 30.37 -12.77 0.07
N PRO A 511 30.98 -13.77 -0.60
CA PRO A 511 30.41 -15.11 -0.64
C PRO A 511 30.46 -15.74 0.76
N ILE A 512 29.35 -16.37 1.19
CA ILE A 512 29.26 -17.13 2.44
C ILE A 512 28.50 -18.44 2.19
N GLU A 513 28.72 -19.41 3.09
CA GLU A 513 28.07 -20.74 3.01
C GLU A 513 26.90 -20.87 4.00
N ASN A 514 26.94 -20.13 5.10
CA ASN A 514 25.94 -20.21 6.16
C ASN A 514 25.23 -18.86 6.34
N PHE A 515 23.94 -18.84 6.01
CA PHE A 515 23.08 -17.63 5.99
C PHE A 515 22.37 -17.37 7.32
N GLY A 516 22.39 -18.29 8.27
CA GLY A 516 21.82 -18.09 9.59
C GLY A 516 22.69 -17.22 10.50
N PRO A 517 22.15 -16.71 11.62
CA PRO A 517 22.92 -15.96 12.61
C PRO A 517 24.05 -16.82 13.21
N THR A 518 25.06 -16.20 13.83
CA THR A 518 26.10 -16.92 14.58
C THR A 518 25.53 -17.60 15.83
N GLU A 519 26.29 -18.46 16.48
CA GLU A 519 25.87 -19.06 17.76
C GLU A 519 25.68 -18.02 18.88
N GLN A 520 26.31 -16.85 18.76
CA GLN A 520 26.17 -15.71 19.66
C GLN A 520 25.01 -14.78 19.25
N GLY A 521 24.30 -15.08 18.14
CA GLY A 521 23.21 -14.29 17.61
C GLY A 521 23.66 -13.06 16.81
N GLU A 522 24.91 -13.00 16.37
CA GLU A 522 25.41 -11.93 15.50
C GLU A 522 25.00 -12.17 14.04
N PRO A 523 24.99 -11.12 13.20
CA PRO A 523 24.69 -11.26 11.78
C PRO A 523 25.63 -12.24 11.05
N PRO A 524 25.20 -12.87 9.95
CA PRO A 524 26.03 -13.84 9.20
C PRO A 524 27.37 -13.29 8.72
N LEU A 525 27.47 -12.00 8.43
CA LEU A 525 28.71 -11.33 8.01
C LEU A 525 29.82 -11.35 9.09
N ALA A 526 29.46 -11.55 10.34
CA ALA A 526 30.45 -11.69 11.43
C ALA A 526 31.37 -12.90 11.26
N ARG A 527 31.02 -13.90 10.42
CA ARG A 527 31.85 -15.08 10.11
C ARG A 527 32.87 -14.85 9.01
N VAL A 528 32.78 -13.69 8.31
CA VAL A 528 33.63 -13.41 7.15
C VAL A 528 34.98 -12.87 7.62
N GLU A 529 36.02 -13.64 7.43
CA GLU A 529 37.38 -13.21 7.75
C GLU A 529 37.80 -12.00 6.90
N GLY A 530 38.27 -10.93 7.55
CA GLY A 530 38.68 -9.69 6.89
C GLY A 530 37.53 -8.76 6.52
N TRP A 531 36.28 -9.03 6.93
CA TRP A 531 35.18 -8.08 6.77
C TRP A 531 35.26 -6.97 7.82
N GLU A 532 35.68 -5.79 7.39
CA GLU A 532 35.92 -4.64 8.27
C GLU A 532 34.73 -3.64 8.30
N TYR A 533 33.65 -4.00 7.67
CA TYR A 533 32.48 -3.13 7.50
C TYR A 533 31.37 -3.48 8.50
N GLU A 534 30.29 -2.68 8.47
CA GLU A 534 29.08 -2.96 9.24
C GLU A 534 28.58 -4.39 8.96
N LEU A 535 28.23 -5.08 10.04
CA LEU A 535 27.82 -6.50 9.99
C LEU A 535 26.35 -6.68 9.59
N SER A 536 25.50 -5.67 9.85
CA SER A 536 24.11 -5.67 9.45
C SER A 536 23.94 -5.21 8.00
N THR A 537 22.79 -5.49 7.40
CA THR A 537 22.43 -5.00 6.08
C THR A 537 21.23 -4.06 6.17
N MET A 538 20.99 -3.28 5.12
CA MET A 538 19.84 -2.40 5.02
C MET A 538 18.55 -3.22 4.87
N PRO A 539 17.38 -2.68 5.27
CA PRO A 539 16.09 -3.35 5.09
C PRO A 539 15.68 -3.38 3.61
N GLY A 540 14.80 -4.32 3.25
CA GLY A 540 14.31 -4.45 1.86
C GLY A 540 13.72 -3.17 1.29
N PHE A 541 13.09 -2.32 2.11
CA PHE A 541 12.55 -1.05 1.65
C PHE A 541 13.61 0.01 1.27
N ALA A 542 14.88 -0.20 1.57
CA ALA A 542 15.95 0.71 1.18
C ALA A 542 16.07 0.81 -0.35
N GLY A 543 16.16 -0.32 -1.02
CA GLY A 543 16.23 -0.39 -2.48
C GLY A 543 14.98 0.12 -3.17
N SER A 544 13.80 -0.17 -2.62
CA SER A 544 12.53 0.25 -3.21
C SER A 544 12.17 1.73 -2.98
N SER A 545 12.91 2.46 -2.13
CA SER A 545 12.59 3.86 -1.82
C SER A 545 12.84 4.85 -2.97
N ALA A 546 13.74 4.53 -3.90
CA ALA A 546 14.10 5.42 -5.02
C ALA A 546 14.10 4.74 -6.40
N TYR A 547 13.51 3.56 -6.54
CA TYR A 547 13.56 2.78 -7.78
C TYR A 547 12.92 3.50 -8.97
N TYR A 548 11.88 4.30 -8.74
CA TYR A 548 11.22 5.13 -9.76
C TYR A 548 12.18 6.14 -10.39
N LEU A 549 13.16 6.66 -9.66
CA LEU A 549 14.21 7.52 -10.21
C LEU A 549 15.18 6.71 -11.09
N ARG A 550 15.55 5.52 -10.63
CA ARG A 550 16.47 4.66 -11.37
C ARG A 550 15.91 4.21 -12.71
N TYR A 551 14.60 3.96 -12.80
CA TYR A 551 13.93 3.66 -14.07
C TYR A 551 14.03 4.78 -15.12
N MET A 552 14.17 6.04 -14.70
CA MET A 552 14.35 7.16 -15.64
C MET A 552 15.68 7.07 -16.39
N ASP A 553 16.74 6.50 -15.76
CA ASP A 553 18.08 6.45 -16.28
C ASP A 553 18.88 5.22 -15.76
N PRO A 554 18.42 3.99 -16.04
CA PRO A 554 18.92 2.78 -15.37
C PRO A 554 20.34 2.38 -15.75
N ARG A 555 20.87 2.89 -16.87
CA ARG A 555 22.23 2.58 -17.37
C ARG A 555 23.27 3.60 -16.93
N ASN A 556 22.89 4.66 -16.28
CA ASN A 556 23.80 5.71 -15.83
C ASN A 556 24.73 5.18 -14.73
N SER A 557 26.04 5.18 -14.95
CA SER A 557 27.04 4.74 -13.97
C SER A 557 27.53 5.88 -13.06
N GLU A 558 27.27 7.14 -13.46
CA GLU A 558 27.82 8.33 -12.81
C GLU A 558 26.81 8.99 -11.85
N ALA A 559 25.52 8.78 -12.05
CA ALA A 559 24.47 9.34 -11.22
C ALA A 559 23.30 8.36 -11.03
N LEU A 560 22.57 8.49 -9.93
CA LEU A 560 21.30 7.77 -9.71
C LEU A 560 20.33 8.01 -10.88
N VAL A 561 20.23 9.25 -11.29
CA VAL A 561 19.49 9.74 -12.46
C VAL A 561 20.17 10.99 -12.99
N SER A 562 20.28 11.13 -14.30
CA SER A 562 20.78 12.37 -14.91
C SER A 562 19.79 13.51 -14.72
N LYS A 563 20.32 14.74 -14.68
CA LYS A 563 19.49 15.94 -14.60
C LYS A 563 18.51 16.02 -15.78
N GLU A 564 18.96 15.72 -17.01
CA GLU A 564 18.14 15.71 -18.20
C GLU A 564 16.96 14.72 -18.10
N ALA A 565 17.22 13.47 -17.69
CA ALA A 565 16.18 12.47 -17.54
C ALA A 565 15.20 12.85 -16.43
N ASN A 566 15.68 13.37 -15.31
CA ASN A 566 14.81 13.79 -14.21
C ASN A 566 13.96 15.02 -14.56
N GLU A 567 14.53 16.04 -15.23
CA GLU A 567 13.77 17.21 -15.67
C GLU A 567 12.73 16.89 -16.75
N TYR A 568 12.97 15.86 -17.57
CA TYR A 568 11.99 15.39 -18.55
C TYR A 568 10.88 14.55 -17.91
N TRP A 569 11.25 13.47 -17.18
CA TRP A 569 10.27 12.54 -16.58
C TRP A 569 9.61 13.08 -15.31
N ARG A 570 10.28 13.95 -14.56
CA ARG A 570 9.81 14.63 -13.33
C ARG A 570 9.28 13.60 -12.28
N SER A 571 8.12 13.89 -11.69
CA SER A 571 7.40 12.92 -10.84
C SER A 571 6.66 11.87 -11.68
N VAL A 572 6.36 10.74 -11.06
CA VAL A 572 5.47 9.72 -11.62
C VAL A 572 4.07 10.31 -11.78
N ASP A 573 3.50 10.27 -12.98
CA ASP A 573 2.18 10.82 -13.27
C ASP A 573 1.06 9.93 -12.73
N LEU A 574 1.22 8.59 -12.84
CA LEU A 574 0.28 7.60 -12.33
C LEU A 574 1.03 6.45 -11.67
N TYR A 575 0.72 6.18 -10.43
CA TYR A 575 1.25 5.05 -9.67
C TYR A 575 0.11 4.13 -9.23
N ILE A 576 0.19 2.84 -9.56
CA ILE A 576 -0.80 1.84 -9.16
C ILE A 576 -0.15 0.81 -8.25
N GLY A 577 -0.79 0.52 -7.11
CA GLY A 577 -0.27 -0.43 -6.13
C GLY A 577 -1.14 -0.61 -4.90
N GLY A 578 -0.78 -1.56 -4.05
CA GLY A 578 -1.55 -1.93 -2.87
C GLY A 578 -1.57 -0.87 -1.76
N ILE A 579 -2.71 -0.73 -1.09
CA ILE A 579 -2.88 0.22 0.04
C ILE A 579 -2.06 -0.17 1.28
N GLU A 580 -1.62 -1.43 1.39
CA GLU A 580 -0.76 -1.93 2.46
C GLU A 580 0.59 -1.23 2.52
N HIS A 581 0.99 -0.56 1.45
CA HIS A 581 2.24 0.21 1.37
C HIS A 581 2.12 1.66 1.85
N ALA A 582 0.93 2.09 2.31
CA ALA A 582 0.64 3.46 2.69
C ALA A 582 1.57 4.03 3.77
N THR A 583 1.88 3.24 4.80
CA THR A 583 2.69 3.63 5.97
C THR A 583 4.15 3.17 5.90
N GLY A 584 4.50 2.32 4.93
CA GLY A 584 5.85 1.83 4.68
C GLY A 584 6.47 2.49 3.44
N HIS A 585 6.48 1.74 2.32
CA HIS A 585 7.12 2.14 1.07
C HIS A 585 6.79 3.58 0.62
N LEU A 586 5.51 4.00 0.63
CA LEU A 586 5.13 5.35 0.18
C LEU A 586 5.72 6.45 1.08
N MET A 587 5.75 6.25 2.40
CA MET A 587 6.36 7.19 3.34
C MET A 587 7.87 7.31 3.11
N TYR A 588 8.55 6.17 2.96
CA TYR A 588 10.00 6.17 2.72
C TYR A 588 10.38 6.75 1.37
N SER A 589 9.62 6.48 0.30
CA SER A 589 9.83 7.10 -1.01
C SER A 589 9.66 8.62 -0.97
N ARG A 590 8.65 9.13 -0.25
CA ARG A 590 8.45 10.57 -0.08
C ARG A 590 9.59 11.21 0.71
N PHE A 591 10.01 10.59 1.81
CA PHE A 591 11.17 11.03 2.59
C PHE A 591 12.45 11.08 1.73
N TRP A 592 12.75 10.00 1.01
CA TRP A 592 13.92 9.88 0.14
C TRP A 592 13.94 10.95 -0.95
N ASN A 593 12.79 11.14 -1.59
CA ASN A 593 12.64 12.12 -2.66
C ASN A 593 12.79 13.57 -2.14
N MET A 594 12.18 13.91 -1.00
CA MET A 594 12.32 15.22 -0.37
C MET A 594 13.78 15.52 0.02
N PHE A 595 14.47 14.50 0.54
CA PHE A 595 15.90 14.61 0.84
C PHE A 595 16.74 14.89 -0.41
N LEU A 596 16.54 14.12 -1.48
CA LEU A 596 17.23 14.34 -2.76
C LEU A 596 16.87 15.67 -3.41
N TYR A 597 15.63 16.14 -3.22
CA TYR A 597 15.20 17.46 -3.66
C TYR A 597 15.93 18.58 -2.92
N ASP A 598 16.12 18.45 -1.61
CA ASP A 598 16.88 19.43 -0.83
C ASP A 598 18.33 19.57 -1.33
N LEU A 599 18.91 18.47 -1.77
CA LEU A 599 20.28 18.43 -2.32
C LEU A 599 20.35 18.82 -3.80
N GLY A 600 19.20 19.05 -4.48
CA GLY A 600 19.14 19.45 -5.88
C GLY A 600 19.35 18.32 -6.90
N TYR A 601 19.27 17.06 -6.47
CA TYR A 601 19.37 15.90 -7.37
C TYR A 601 18.09 15.60 -8.14
N VAL A 602 16.94 16.02 -7.63
CA VAL A 602 15.63 15.86 -8.27
C VAL A 602 14.88 17.19 -8.32
N CYS A 603 14.05 17.38 -9.34
CA CYS A 603 13.38 18.65 -9.62
C CYS A 603 11.99 18.78 -8.95
N GLU A 604 11.45 17.71 -8.38
CA GLU A 604 10.14 17.70 -7.68
C GLU A 604 10.31 17.22 -6.25
N SER A 605 9.58 17.82 -5.32
CA SER A 605 9.63 17.43 -3.89
C SER A 605 8.84 16.17 -3.60
N GLU A 606 7.79 15.85 -4.37
CA GLU A 606 6.96 14.66 -4.24
C GLU A 606 7.19 13.70 -5.40
N PRO A 607 7.35 12.38 -5.13
CA PRO A 607 7.68 11.41 -6.17
C PRO A 607 6.50 10.99 -7.04
N PHE A 608 5.28 10.95 -6.48
CA PHE A 608 4.10 10.36 -7.11
C PHE A 608 2.94 11.35 -7.11
N ARG A 609 2.53 11.82 -8.30
CA ARG A 609 1.46 12.80 -8.44
C ARG A 609 0.09 12.19 -8.13
N LYS A 610 -0.30 11.17 -8.90
CA LYS A 610 -1.57 10.44 -8.74
C LYS A 610 -1.30 9.02 -8.31
N LEU A 611 -2.02 8.54 -7.31
CA LEU A 611 -1.94 7.17 -6.84
C LEU A 611 -3.32 6.54 -6.79
N VAL A 612 -3.42 5.33 -7.35
CA VAL A 612 -4.64 4.52 -7.35
C VAL A 612 -4.34 3.19 -6.66
N ASN A 613 -5.09 2.89 -5.62
CA ASN A 613 -4.99 1.61 -4.95
C ASN A 613 -6.00 0.62 -5.55
N GLN A 614 -5.50 -0.46 -6.15
CA GLN A 614 -6.37 -1.56 -6.57
C GLN A 614 -6.82 -2.37 -5.35
N GLY A 615 -8.04 -2.91 -5.43
CA GLY A 615 -8.52 -3.92 -4.50
C GLY A 615 -7.80 -5.25 -4.69
N MET A 616 -8.12 -6.22 -3.85
CA MET A 616 -7.55 -7.57 -3.94
C MET A 616 -8.48 -8.51 -4.69
N ILE A 617 -7.93 -9.37 -5.54
CA ILE A 617 -8.63 -10.56 -5.99
C ILE A 617 -8.55 -11.60 -4.89
N GLN A 618 -9.71 -12.00 -4.38
CA GLN A 618 -9.85 -12.96 -3.30
C GLN A 618 -10.00 -14.36 -3.89
N GLY A 619 -9.49 -15.37 -3.17
CA GLY A 619 -9.68 -16.76 -3.50
C GLY A 619 -11.00 -17.28 -2.95
N ARG A 620 -11.59 -18.25 -3.65
CA ARG A 620 -12.64 -19.08 -3.09
C ARG A 620 -11.99 -20.31 -2.49
N SER A 621 -11.89 -20.37 -1.15
CA SER A 621 -11.41 -21.54 -0.44
C SER A 621 -12.50 -22.60 -0.38
N ASN A 622 -12.12 -23.87 -0.48
CA ASN A 622 -13.00 -24.99 -0.20
C ASN A 622 -12.56 -25.73 1.06
N PHE A 623 -13.52 -26.33 1.74
CA PHE A 623 -13.30 -27.02 3.01
C PHE A 623 -13.82 -28.45 2.99
N VAL A 624 -13.04 -29.34 3.61
CA VAL A 624 -13.51 -30.69 3.99
C VAL A 624 -13.64 -30.79 5.50
N TYR A 625 -14.52 -31.61 5.98
CA TYR A 625 -14.86 -31.75 7.39
C TYR A 625 -14.44 -33.12 7.92
N ARG A 626 -13.32 -33.13 8.65
CA ARG A 626 -12.77 -34.33 9.27
C ARG A 626 -13.46 -34.61 10.61
N ILE A 627 -13.98 -35.83 10.81
CA ILE A 627 -14.51 -36.24 12.10
C ILE A 627 -13.38 -36.35 13.11
N VAL A 628 -13.51 -35.67 14.25
CA VAL A 628 -12.46 -35.57 15.26
C VAL A 628 -11.96 -36.95 15.70
N GLY A 629 -10.64 -37.11 15.73
CA GLY A 629 -9.99 -38.37 16.11
C GLY A 629 -10.00 -39.50 15.08
N THR A 630 -10.48 -39.26 13.84
CA THR A 630 -10.53 -40.25 12.78
C THR A 630 -9.90 -39.75 11.48
N ASN A 631 -9.80 -40.63 10.45
CA ASN A 631 -9.48 -40.22 9.08
C ASN A 631 -10.74 -40.34 8.18
N LYS A 632 -11.92 -40.02 8.75
CA LYS A 632 -13.20 -39.97 8.03
C LYS A 632 -13.62 -38.53 7.79
N PHE A 633 -14.10 -38.27 6.59
CA PHE A 633 -14.53 -36.93 6.14
C PHE A 633 -16.02 -36.98 5.80
N VAL A 634 -16.78 -36.05 6.34
CA VAL A 634 -18.24 -35.97 6.16
C VAL A 634 -18.58 -34.78 5.24
N SER A 635 -19.50 -35.02 4.30
CA SER A 635 -19.97 -33.98 3.36
C SER A 635 -20.68 -32.84 4.09
N LEU A 636 -20.64 -31.63 3.51
CA LEU A 636 -21.06 -30.35 4.10
C LEU A 636 -22.41 -30.42 4.86
N ASN A 637 -23.47 -30.94 4.24
CA ASN A 637 -24.81 -30.90 4.84
C ASN A 637 -25.02 -31.93 5.94
N LEU A 638 -24.15 -32.95 6.01
CA LEU A 638 -24.20 -34.00 7.04
C LEU A 638 -23.28 -33.66 8.24
N ARG A 639 -22.46 -32.59 8.17
CA ARG A 639 -21.46 -32.28 9.20
C ARG A 639 -22.03 -32.06 10.59
N ASN A 640 -23.25 -31.53 10.69
CA ASN A 640 -23.89 -31.23 11.99
C ASN A 640 -24.23 -32.46 12.82
N GLU A 641 -24.15 -33.65 12.22
CA GLU A 641 -24.36 -34.94 12.91
C GLU A 641 -23.11 -35.46 13.63
N TYR A 642 -21.94 -34.76 13.40
CA TYR A 642 -20.64 -35.18 13.88
C TYR A 642 -19.88 -34.02 14.50
N GLU A 643 -18.98 -34.30 15.43
CA GLU A 643 -17.97 -33.34 15.85
C GLU A 643 -16.86 -33.31 14.80
N THR A 644 -16.71 -32.18 14.11
CA THR A 644 -15.84 -32.07 12.94
C THR A 644 -14.79 -30.96 13.09
N GLN A 645 -13.64 -31.18 12.45
CA GLN A 645 -12.62 -30.19 12.21
C GLN A 645 -12.66 -29.81 10.74
N GLU A 646 -12.75 -28.47 10.47
CA GLU A 646 -12.68 -27.91 9.12
C GLU A 646 -11.22 -27.85 8.65
N ILE A 647 -10.96 -28.29 7.42
CA ILE A 647 -9.64 -28.33 6.81
C ILE A 647 -9.75 -27.74 5.40
N HIS A 648 -8.90 -26.76 5.09
CA HIS A 648 -8.76 -26.24 3.73
C HIS A 648 -8.29 -27.33 2.77
N VAL A 649 -8.90 -27.38 1.60
CA VAL A 649 -8.55 -28.32 0.52
C VAL A 649 -8.13 -27.57 -0.73
N ASP A 650 -7.19 -28.14 -1.50
CA ASP A 650 -6.72 -27.56 -2.74
C ASP A 650 -7.86 -27.39 -3.74
N VAL A 651 -8.10 -26.15 -4.16
CA VAL A 651 -9.21 -25.81 -5.09
C VAL A 651 -9.06 -26.50 -6.44
N ASN A 652 -7.87 -26.97 -6.82
CA ASN A 652 -7.64 -27.67 -8.08
C ASN A 652 -8.19 -29.12 -8.10
N ILE A 653 -8.50 -29.68 -6.93
CA ILE A 653 -9.13 -31.01 -6.78
C ILE A 653 -10.62 -30.92 -6.40
N VAL A 654 -11.22 -29.73 -6.51
CA VAL A 654 -12.64 -29.46 -6.27
C VAL A 654 -13.25 -28.86 -7.53
N LYS A 655 -14.38 -29.39 -7.98
CA LYS A 655 -15.11 -28.88 -9.14
C LYS A 655 -16.58 -28.65 -8.77
N ASN A 656 -17.05 -27.40 -8.87
CA ASN A 656 -18.41 -27.01 -8.47
C ASN A 656 -18.77 -27.49 -7.04
N ASP A 657 -17.85 -27.27 -6.12
CA ASP A 657 -17.91 -27.71 -4.72
C ASP A 657 -17.94 -29.24 -4.50
N ILE A 658 -17.74 -30.03 -5.54
CA ILE A 658 -17.64 -31.48 -5.45
C ILE A 658 -16.16 -31.89 -5.42
N LEU A 659 -15.77 -32.63 -4.38
CA LEU A 659 -14.41 -33.12 -4.18
C LEU A 659 -14.11 -34.31 -5.10
N ASP A 660 -12.93 -34.27 -5.73
CA ASP A 660 -12.34 -35.46 -6.35
C ASP A 660 -11.68 -36.33 -5.26
N LEU A 661 -12.32 -37.45 -4.93
CA LEU A 661 -11.92 -38.30 -3.80
C LEU A 661 -10.55 -38.97 -4.02
N GLU A 662 -10.23 -39.35 -5.24
CA GLU A 662 -8.95 -40.01 -5.57
C GLU A 662 -7.83 -38.99 -5.56
N ALA A 663 -8.07 -37.82 -6.13
CA ALA A 663 -7.11 -36.70 -6.07
C ALA A 663 -6.85 -36.25 -4.62
N PHE A 664 -7.87 -36.23 -3.76
CA PHE A 664 -7.72 -35.91 -2.34
C PHE A 664 -6.87 -36.95 -1.59
N ARG A 665 -7.08 -38.25 -1.81
CA ARG A 665 -6.21 -39.30 -1.24
C ARG A 665 -4.76 -39.19 -1.69
N ALA A 666 -4.54 -38.79 -2.93
CA ALA A 666 -3.20 -38.60 -3.50
C ALA A 666 -2.54 -37.27 -3.09
N TRP A 667 -3.32 -36.28 -2.64
CA TRP A 667 -2.84 -34.93 -2.34
C TRP A 667 -1.86 -34.88 -1.18
N ARG A 668 -2.14 -35.66 -0.09
CA ARG A 668 -1.25 -35.72 1.06
C ARG A 668 -1.15 -37.13 1.61
N PRO A 669 0.04 -37.55 2.06
CA PRO A 669 0.22 -38.90 2.62
C PRO A 669 -0.73 -39.26 3.78
N GLU A 670 -1.07 -38.28 4.63
CA GLU A 670 -2.00 -38.47 5.76
C GLU A 670 -3.46 -38.73 5.35
N PHE A 671 -3.79 -38.52 4.09
CA PHE A 671 -5.14 -38.71 3.54
C PHE A 671 -5.24 -39.94 2.62
N ALA A 672 -4.16 -40.71 2.47
CA ALA A 672 -4.11 -41.84 1.55
C ALA A 672 -5.20 -42.93 1.84
N ASP A 673 -5.58 -43.09 3.10
CA ASP A 673 -6.61 -44.02 3.59
C ASP A 673 -7.91 -43.30 4.00
N ALA A 674 -8.14 -42.07 3.52
CA ALA A 674 -9.35 -41.30 3.88
C ALA A 674 -10.63 -42.01 3.46
N GLU A 675 -11.57 -42.08 4.40
CA GLU A 675 -12.93 -42.56 4.18
C GLU A 675 -13.92 -41.39 4.09
N PHE A 676 -14.95 -41.50 3.27
CA PHE A 676 -15.90 -40.42 3.04
C PHE A 676 -17.34 -40.82 3.33
N ILE A 677 -18.08 -39.93 4.00
CA ILE A 677 -19.52 -39.98 4.18
C ILE A 677 -20.13 -39.03 3.16
N LEU A 678 -20.79 -39.60 2.15
CA LEU A 678 -21.22 -38.90 0.94
C LEU A 678 -22.70 -38.51 1.01
N GLU A 679 -23.03 -37.42 0.26
CA GLU A 679 -24.42 -37.06 -0.04
C GLU A 679 -24.74 -37.47 -1.49
N ASN A 680 -25.76 -38.29 -1.69
CA ASN A 680 -26.16 -38.76 -3.03
C ASN A 680 -24.99 -39.26 -3.89
N GLY A 681 -24.00 -39.91 -3.25
CA GLY A 681 -22.82 -40.45 -3.93
C GLY A 681 -21.73 -39.44 -4.23
N GLN A 682 -21.83 -38.17 -3.79
CA GLN A 682 -20.85 -37.13 -3.96
C GLN A 682 -20.39 -36.54 -2.61
N TYR A 683 -19.19 -36.00 -2.55
CA TYR A 683 -18.70 -35.23 -1.41
C TYR A 683 -18.80 -33.75 -1.73
N ILE A 684 -19.66 -33.05 -1.00
CA ILE A 684 -19.84 -31.59 -1.16
C ILE A 684 -18.96 -30.87 -0.14
N CYS A 685 -18.07 -30.02 -0.63
CA CYS A 685 -17.19 -29.16 0.17
C CYS A 685 -17.95 -27.93 0.69
N GLY A 686 -17.53 -27.44 1.85
CA GLY A 686 -17.83 -26.07 2.24
C GLY A 686 -17.01 -25.07 1.43
N TRP A 687 -17.36 -23.78 1.51
CA TRP A 687 -16.60 -22.73 0.86
C TRP A 687 -16.67 -21.38 1.59
N ALA A 688 -15.64 -20.56 1.42
CA ALA A 688 -15.63 -19.17 1.86
C ALA A 688 -14.77 -18.32 0.91
N VAL A 689 -15.05 -17.02 0.87
CA VAL A 689 -14.21 -16.06 0.16
C VAL A 689 -13.14 -15.55 1.12
N GLU A 690 -11.88 -15.78 0.79
CA GLU A 690 -10.73 -15.46 1.63
C GLU A 690 -9.61 -14.82 0.80
N LYS A 691 -8.58 -14.31 1.48
CA LYS A 691 -7.36 -13.87 0.81
C LYS A 691 -6.77 -15.03 0.00
N MET A 692 -6.43 -14.77 -1.27
CA MET A 692 -5.75 -15.76 -2.11
C MET A 692 -4.32 -15.97 -1.60
N SER A 693 -4.03 -17.18 -1.12
CA SER A 693 -2.70 -17.54 -0.63
C SER A 693 -2.44 -19.04 -0.69
N LYS A 694 -1.16 -19.43 -0.74
CA LYS A 694 -0.76 -20.85 -0.75
C LYS A 694 -1.21 -21.60 0.51
N SER A 695 -1.21 -20.93 1.67
CA SER A 695 -1.61 -21.53 2.94
C SER A 695 -3.12 -21.85 3.01
N MET A 696 -3.92 -21.16 2.20
CA MET A 696 -5.37 -21.39 2.08
C MET A 696 -5.72 -22.35 0.94
N TYR A 697 -4.74 -22.85 0.17
CA TYR A 697 -4.91 -23.75 -0.98
C TYR A 697 -5.93 -23.26 -2.03
N ASN A 698 -6.09 -21.94 -2.15
CA ASN A 698 -7.07 -21.28 -3.01
C ASN A 698 -6.42 -20.47 -4.16
N VAL A 699 -5.15 -20.74 -4.47
CA VAL A 699 -4.40 -20.05 -5.51
C VAL A 699 -4.80 -20.53 -6.90
N VAL A 700 -5.14 -19.59 -7.78
CA VAL A 700 -5.35 -19.85 -9.21
C VAL A 700 -4.14 -19.34 -9.99
N ASN A 701 -3.53 -20.21 -10.80
CA ASN A 701 -2.34 -19.90 -11.59
C ASN A 701 -2.74 -19.20 -12.90
N PRO A 702 -2.20 -18.01 -13.19
CA PRO A 702 -2.49 -17.29 -14.43
C PRO A 702 -2.04 -18.05 -15.70
N ASP A 703 -1.00 -18.88 -15.63
CA ASP A 703 -0.58 -19.69 -16.80
C ASP A 703 -1.68 -20.63 -17.28
N TYR A 704 -2.37 -21.27 -16.34
CA TYR A 704 -3.51 -22.16 -16.67
C TYR A 704 -4.61 -21.37 -17.40
N ILE A 705 -4.92 -20.18 -16.91
CA ILE A 705 -5.96 -19.32 -17.51
C ILE A 705 -5.54 -18.86 -18.91
N VAL A 706 -4.30 -18.40 -19.06
CA VAL A 706 -3.76 -17.97 -20.37
C VAL A 706 -3.74 -19.14 -21.36
N GLU A 707 -3.36 -20.34 -20.93
CA GLU A 707 -3.33 -21.51 -21.80
C GLU A 707 -4.73 -21.94 -22.26
N GLN A 708 -5.73 -21.83 -21.39
CA GLN A 708 -7.10 -22.25 -21.71
C GLN A 708 -7.91 -21.20 -22.47
N TYR A 709 -7.72 -19.92 -22.16
CA TYR A 709 -8.59 -18.83 -22.62
C TYR A 709 -7.86 -17.73 -23.39
N GLY A 710 -6.54 -17.63 -23.24
CA GLY A 710 -5.72 -16.56 -23.80
C GLY A 710 -5.48 -15.39 -22.84
N ALA A 711 -4.39 -14.66 -23.11
CA ALA A 711 -3.97 -13.50 -22.32
C ALA A 711 -4.97 -12.33 -22.43
N ASP A 712 -5.46 -12.05 -23.64
CA ASP A 712 -6.46 -10.99 -23.83
C ASP A 712 -7.76 -11.27 -23.06
N THR A 713 -8.16 -12.54 -22.96
CA THR A 713 -9.32 -12.94 -22.15
C THR A 713 -9.05 -12.71 -20.67
N LEU A 714 -7.89 -13.10 -20.15
CA LEU A 714 -7.50 -12.87 -18.75
C LEU A 714 -7.50 -11.36 -18.44
N ARG A 715 -6.86 -10.53 -19.27
CA ARG A 715 -6.76 -9.09 -19.09
C ARG A 715 -8.15 -8.44 -19.00
N MET A 716 -9.02 -8.75 -19.92
CA MET A 716 -10.38 -8.21 -19.93
C MET A 716 -11.24 -8.74 -18.78
N TYR A 717 -11.08 -10.01 -18.42
CA TYR A 717 -11.85 -10.62 -17.34
C TYR A 717 -11.51 -10.03 -15.98
N GLU A 718 -10.23 -9.82 -15.67
CA GLU A 718 -9.83 -9.16 -14.42
C GLU A 718 -10.43 -7.75 -14.29
N MET A 719 -10.48 -7.00 -15.39
CA MET A 719 -11.13 -5.69 -15.42
C MET A 719 -12.65 -5.79 -15.28
N PHE A 720 -13.27 -6.84 -15.80
CA PHE A 720 -14.72 -7.03 -15.79
C PHE A 720 -15.27 -7.45 -14.42
N LEU A 721 -14.46 -8.08 -13.56
CA LEU A 721 -14.88 -8.60 -12.24
C LEU A 721 -15.52 -7.55 -11.33
N GLY A 722 -15.20 -6.26 -11.48
CA GLY A 722 -15.76 -5.18 -10.69
C GLY A 722 -14.91 -3.91 -10.70
N PRO A 723 -15.29 -2.87 -9.94
CA PRO A 723 -14.51 -1.65 -9.81
C PRO A 723 -13.08 -1.92 -9.36
N LEU A 724 -12.10 -1.19 -9.93
CA LEU A 724 -10.67 -1.44 -9.68
C LEU A 724 -10.31 -1.40 -8.19
N GLU A 725 -10.81 -0.42 -7.46
CA GLU A 725 -10.47 -0.18 -6.05
C GLU A 725 -11.12 -1.16 -5.06
N GLN A 726 -12.09 -1.96 -5.51
CA GLN A 726 -12.81 -2.89 -4.65
C GLN A 726 -12.20 -4.29 -4.70
N SER A 727 -12.13 -4.94 -3.54
CA SER A 727 -11.82 -6.37 -3.47
C SER A 727 -12.96 -7.20 -4.03
N LYS A 728 -12.64 -8.29 -4.73
CA LYS A 728 -13.60 -9.11 -5.47
C LYS A 728 -13.16 -10.57 -5.54
N PRO A 729 -14.10 -11.53 -5.45
CA PRO A 729 -13.75 -12.93 -5.55
C PRO A 729 -13.43 -13.32 -7.00
N TRP A 730 -12.46 -14.20 -7.17
CA TRP A 730 -12.21 -14.86 -8.45
C TRP A 730 -13.25 -15.95 -8.70
N ASP A 731 -13.84 -15.94 -9.89
CA ASP A 731 -14.73 -17.02 -10.36
C ASP A 731 -14.32 -17.46 -11.78
N THR A 732 -13.71 -18.63 -11.89
CA THR A 732 -13.24 -19.16 -13.17
C THR A 732 -14.40 -19.39 -14.16
N ASN A 733 -15.62 -19.65 -13.69
CA ASN A 733 -16.76 -19.89 -14.58
C ASN A 733 -17.20 -18.63 -15.34
N GLY A 734 -16.96 -17.45 -14.78
CA GLY A 734 -17.34 -16.17 -15.39
C GLY A 734 -16.51 -15.77 -16.61
N ILE A 735 -15.30 -16.34 -16.78
CA ILE A 735 -14.35 -15.99 -17.83
C ILE A 735 -14.85 -16.32 -19.26
N ASP A 736 -15.71 -17.35 -19.37
CA ASP A 736 -16.30 -17.77 -20.64
C ASP A 736 -17.04 -16.65 -21.37
N GLY A 737 -17.67 -15.74 -20.64
CA GLY A 737 -18.39 -14.61 -21.22
C GLY A 737 -17.46 -13.68 -22.01
N VAL A 738 -16.30 -13.38 -21.46
CA VAL A 738 -15.26 -12.55 -22.10
C VAL A 738 -14.63 -13.29 -23.27
N HIS A 739 -14.33 -14.57 -23.12
CA HIS A 739 -13.78 -15.38 -24.22
C HIS A 739 -14.74 -15.43 -25.41
N LYS A 740 -16.04 -15.61 -25.17
CA LYS A 740 -17.08 -15.57 -26.21
C LYS A 740 -17.19 -14.20 -26.86
N PHE A 741 -17.03 -13.10 -26.10
CA PHE A 741 -16.99 -11.76 -26.64
C PHE A 741 -15.83 -11.58 -27.63
N LEU A 742 -14.61 -11.97 -27.30
CA LEU A 742 -13.46 -11.85 -28.21
C LEU A 742 -13.67 -12.66 -29.50
N ARG A 743 -14.23 -13.87 -29.40
CA ARG A 743 -14.63 -14.65 -30.57
C ARG A 743 -15.71 -13.96 -31.41
N LYS A 744 -16.65 -13.28 -30.79
CA LYS A 744 -17.69 -12.50 -31.49
C LYS A 744 -17.08 -11.27 -32.16
N TYR A 745 -16.17 -10.58 -31.48
CA TYR A 745 -15.43 -9.46 -32.06
C TYR A 745 -14.62 -9.89 -33.29
N TRP A 746 -13.91 -11.02 -33.24
CA TRP A 746 -13.18 -11.61 -34.37
C TRP A 746 -14.09 -11.84 -35.59
N ARG A 747 -15.35 -12.27 -35.35
CA ARG A 747 -16.34 -12.54 -36.43
C ARG A 747 -16.82 -11.26 -37.13
N LEU A 748 -16.67 -10.07 -36.56
CA LEU A 748 -16.96 -8.82 -37.27
C LEU A 748 -16.00 -8.62 -38.46
N PHE A 749 -14.84 -9.26 -38.46
CA PHE A 749 -13.84 -9.15 -39.53
C PHE A 749 -13.87 -10.33 -40.49
N HIS A 750 -14.61 -11.38 -40.16
CA HIS A 750 -14.62 -12.63 -40.93
C HIS A 750 -16.04 -13.11 -41.21
N THR A 751 -16.21 -13.78 -42.34
CA THR A 751 -17.44 -14.53 -42.67
C THR A 751 -17.64 -15.69 -41.72
N ARG A 752 -18.80 -16.33 -41.76
CA ARG A 752 -19.09 -17.56 -41.02
C ARG A 752 -18.17 -18.74 -41.42
N THR A 753 -17.62 -18.69 -42.64
CA THR A 753 -16.66 -19.66 -43.16
C THR A 753 -15.20 -19.31 -42.83
N GLY A 754 -14.98 -18.17 -42.14
CA GLY A 754 -13.65 -17.73 -41.72
C GLY A 754 -12.83 -16.96 -42.75
N GLU A 755 -13.44 -16.52 -43.83
CA GLU A 755 -12.83 -15.66 -44.87
C GLU A 755 -12.85 -14.20 -44.38
N TRP A 756 -11.89 -13.39 -44.88
CA TRP A 756 -11.87 -11.96 -44.58
C TRP A 756 -13.09 -11.24 -45.17
N ALA A 757 -13.83 -10.51 -44.38
CA ALA A 757 -15.12 -9.93 -44.75
C ALA A 757 -15.14 -8.39 -44.76
N VAL A 758 -14.07 -7.71 -44.35
CA VAL A 758 -14.04 -6.25 -44.23
C VAL A 758 -14.25 -5.57 -45.59
N THR A 759 -15.18 -4.60 -45.63
CA THR A 759 -15.52 -3.83 -46.82
C THR A 759 -15.27 -2.34 -46.62
N ASP A 760 -15.11 -1.58 -47.72
CA ASP A 760 -14.97 -0.12 -47.71
C ASP A 760 -16.31 0.62 -47.92
N GLU A 761 -17.44 -0.09 -47.69
CA GLU A 761 -18.77 0.50 -47.72
C GLU A 761 -18.91 1.54 -46.56
N LYS A 762 -19.70 2.58 -46.84
CA LYS A 762 -20.01 3.63 -45.89
C LYS A 762 -20.86 3.10 -44.73
N ALA A 763 -20.50 3.51 -43.53
CA ALA A 763 -21.27 3.20 -42.34
C ALA A 763 -22.65 3.90 -42.35
N THR A 764 -23.61 3.25 -41.74
CA THR A 764 -24.92 3.84 -41.49
C THR A 764 -24.88 4.78 -40.29
N ASP A 765 -25.81 5.70 -40.19
CA ASP A 765 -25.94 6.63 -39.04
C ASP A 765 -26.07 5.86 -37.72
N LYS A 766 -26.71 4.71 -37.71
CA LYS A 766 -26.89 3.86 -36.54
C LYS A 766 -25.54 3.25 -36.11
N GLU A 767 -24.74 2.74 -37.03
CA GLU A 767 -23.42 2.17 -36.79
C GLU A 767 -22.46 3.26 -36.30
N LEU A 768 -22.46 4.45 -36.92
CA LEU A 768 -21.70 5.62 -36.49
C LEU A 768 -22.09 6.06 -35.07
N LYS A 769 -23.40 6.13 -34.76
CA LYS A 769 -23.89 6.45 -33.44
C LYS A 769 -23.38 5.45 -32.39
N THR A 770 -23.45 4.15 -32.64
CA THR A 770 -22.95 3.09 -31.77
C THR A 770 -21.44 3.25 -31.54
N LEU A 771 -20.65 3.48 -32.59
CA LEU A 771 -19.22 3.71 -32.50
C LEU A 771 -18.88 4.95 -31.65
N HIS A 772 -19.48 6.11 -31.95
CA HIS A 772 -19.17 7.37 -31.26
C HIS A 772 -19.63 7.39 -29.80
N LYS A 773 -20.75 6.74 -29.47
CA LYS A 773 -21.15 6.47 -28.08
C LYS A 773 -20.09 5.65 -27.35
N THR A 774 -19.56 4.63 -28.01
CA THR A 774 -18.51 3.76 -27.44
C THR A 774 -17.21 4.54 -27.26
N ILE A 775 -16.76 5.33 -28.25
CA ILE A 775 -15.56 6.18 -28.13
C ILE A 775 -15.65 7.08 -26.90
N LYS A 776 -16.78 7.79 -26.73
CA LYS A 776 -17.00 8.69 -25.60
C LYS A 776 -16.97 7.93 -24.26
N LYS A 777 -17.73 6.84 -24.19
CA LYS A 777 -17.83 6.01 -22.97
C LYS A 777 -16.49 5.41 -22.55
N ILE A 778 -15.74 4.80 -23.48
CA ILE A 778 -14.44 4.18 -23.17
C ILE A 778 -13.43 5.23 -22.71
N ARG A 779 -13.39 6.41 -23.33
CA ARG A 779 -12.50 7.49 -22.90
C ARG A 779 -12.81 7.93 -21.47
N GLU A 780 -14.08 8.21 -21.17
CA GLU A 780 -14.52 8.59 -19.83
C GLU A 780 -14.20 7.51 -18.79
N ASP A 781 -14.43 6.25 -19.12
CA ASP A 781 -14.19 5.11 -18.24
C ASP A 781 -12.69 4.91 -17.95
N ILE A 782 -11.82 5.02 -18.96
CA ILE A 782 -10.37 4.88 -18.76
C ILE A 782 -9.87 6.02 -17.86
N GLU A 783 -10.26 7.27 -18.13
CA GLU A 783 -9.83 8.43 -17.32
C GLU A 783 -10.30 8.32 -15.85
N ASN A 784 -11.42 7.63 -15.58
CA ASN A 784 -11.99 7.40 -14.26
C ASN A 784 -11.68 6.01 -13.67
N PHE A 785 -10.84 5.21 -14.30
CA PHE A 785 -10.52 3.83 -13.89
C PHE A 785 -11.74 2.90 -13.75
N SER A 786 -12.79 3.18 -14.52
CA SER A 786 -14.04 2.38 -14.56
C SER A 786 -13.95 1.27 -15.61
N PHE A 787 -12.93 0.45 -15.55
CA PHE A 787 -12.63 -0.55 -16.60
C PHE A 787 -13.71 -1.64 -16.73
N ASN A 788 -14.40 -1.97 -15.66
CA ASN A 788 -15.50 -2.94 -15.69
C ASN A 788 -16.66 -2.47 -16.57
N THR A 789 -16.98 -1.18 -16.55
CA THR A 789 -17.99 -0.59 -17.44
C THR A 789 -17.48 -0.46 -18.88
N SER A 790 -16.17 -0.29 -19.09
CA SER A 790 -15.56 -0.35 -20.42
C SER A 790 -15.77 -1.70 -21.08
N VAL A 791 -15.48 -2.80 -20.39
CA VAL A 791 -15.66 -4.15 -20.93
C VAL A 791 -17.13 -4.39 -21.29
N ALA A 792 -18.05 -3.98 -20.42
CA ALA A 792 -19.47 -4.06 -20.71
C ALA A 792 -19.87 -3.21 -21.94
N ALA A 793 -19.32 -2.00 -22.08
CA ALA A 793 -19.58 -1.12 -23.24
C ALA A 793 -19.08 -1.74 -24.56
N PHE A 794 -17.93 -2.39 -24.56
CA PHE A 794 -17.44 -3.14 -25.74
C PHE A 794 -18.39 -4.29 -26.09
N MET A 795 -18.87 -5.06 -25.11
CA MET A 795 -19.83 -6.13 -25.35
C MET A 795 -21.13 -5.63 -25.97
N ILE A 796 -21.66 -4.51 -25.47
CA ILE A 796 -22.87 -3.84 -26.00
C ILE A 796 -22.61 -3.38 -27.45
N CYS A 797 -21.49 -2.68 -27.69
CA CYS A 797 -21.11 -2.18 -29.01
C CYS A 797 -21.07 -3.31 -30.05
N VAL A 798 -20.37 -4.40 -29.77
CA VAL A 798 -20.26 -5.54 -30.70
C VAL A 798 -21.63 -6.22 -30.92
N ASN A 799 -22.49 -6.25 -29.89
CA ASN A 799 -23.85 -6.78 -30.05
C ASN A 799 -24.72 -5.88 -30.94
N GLU A 800 -24.64 -4.57 -30.77
CA GLU A 800 -25.41 -3.60 -31.58
C GLU A 800 -24.93 -3.53 -33.02
N LEU A 801 -23.61 -3.68 -33.28
CA LEU A 801 -23.05 -3.73 -34.65
C LEU A 801 -23.48 -4.97 -35.43
N GLY A 802 -23.76 -6.09 -34.73
CA GLY A 802 -24.28 -7.30 -35.35
C GLY A 802 -23.35 -7.92 -36.38
N GLU A 803 -23.68 -7.82 -37.66
CA GLU A 803 -22.89 -8.32 -38.81
C GLU A 803 -22.23 -7.17 -39.61
N CYS A 804 -21.86 -6.07 -38.95
CA CYS A 804 -21.16 -4.95 -39.56
C CYS A 804 -19.72 -5.34 -39.93
N HIS A 805 -19.39 -5.29 -41.22
CA HIS A 805 -18.05 -5.60 -41.76
C HIS A 805 -17.34 -4.34 -42.31
N LYS A 806 -17.78 -3.16 -41.96
CA LYS A 806 -17.32 -1.90 -42.55
C LYS A 806 -16.05 -1.38 -41.89
N ARG A 807 -15.01 -1.13 -42.68
CA ARG A 807 -13.72 -0.59 -42.23
C ARG A 807 -13.88 0.68 -41.43
N GLU A 808 -14.76 1.60 -41.87
CA GLU A 808 -15.02 2.89 -41.22
C GLU A 808 -15.43 2.74 -39.74
N ILE A 809 -16.02 1.60 -39.36
CA ILE A 809 -16.41 1.25 -37.99
C ILE A 809 -15.34 0.41 -37.28
N LEU A 810 -14.85 -0.62 -37.97
CA LEU A 810 -14.02 -1.67 -37.36
C LEU A 810 -12.60 -1.19 -37.05
N GLU A 811 -12.03 -0.30 -37.86
CA GLU A 811 -10.68 0.21 -37.67
C GLU A 811 -10.58 1.10 -36.43
N PRO A 812 -11.43 2.13 -36.19
CA PRO A 812 -11.45 2.87 -34.94
C PRO A 812 -11.78 1.99 -33.73
N LEU A 813 -12.67 1.01 -33.87
CA LEU A 813 -13.03 0.10 -32.78
C LEU A 813 -11.83 -0.78 -32.38
N THR A 814 -10.97 -1.16 -33.33
CA THR A 814 -9.74 -1.90 -33.07
C THR A 814 -8.77 -1.07 -32.22
N VAL A 815 -8.62 0.21 -32.55
CA VAL A 815 -7.79 1.13 -31.74
C VAL A 815 -8.33 1.29 -30.32
N LEU A 816 -9.67 1.42 -30.17
CA LEU A 816 -10.30 1.55 -28.84
C LEU A 816 -10.08 0.31 -27.95
N LEU A 817 -10.15 -0.89 -28.56
CA LEU A 817 -10.01 -2.15 -27.83
C LEU A 817 -8.55 -2.49 -27.52
N ALA A 818 -7.58 -1.93 -28.27
CA ALA A 818 -6.17 -2.26 -28.15
C ALA A 818 -5.59 -2.16 -26.72
N PRO A 819 -5.92 -1.18 -25.88
CA PRO A 819 -5.46 -1.16 -24.49
C PRO A 819 -5.89 -2.38 -23.67
N PHE A 820 -7.07 -2.91 -23.92
CA PHE A 820 -7.67 -4.03 -23.18
C PHE A 820 -7.25 -5.40 -23.71
N ALA A 821 -7.20 -5.56 -25.02
CA ALA A 821 -6.92 -6.80 -25.72
C ALA A 821 -5.87 -6.58 -26.83
N PRO A 822 -4.59 -6.37 -26.43
CA PRO A 822 -3.55 -5.92 -27.38
C PRO A 822 -3.20 -6.95 -28.48
N HIS A 823 -3.26 -8.25 -28.21
CA HIS A 823 -2.83 -9.27 -29.16
C HIS A 823 -3.83 -9.42 -30.31
N ILE A 824 -5.11 -9.58 -30.03
CA ILE A 824 -6.14 -9.70 -31.07
C ILE A 824 -6.22 -8.44 -31.92
N THR A 825 -6.06 -7.26 -31.30
CA THR A 825 -6.13 -5.98 -32.00
C THR A 825 -4.91 -5.73 -32.89
N GLU A 826 -3.70 -6.12 -32.49
CA GLU A 826 -2.52 -6.08 -33.36
C GLU A 826 -2.69 -6.99 -34.55
N GLN A 827 -3.21 -8.20 -34.36
CA GLN A 827 -3.47 -9.12 -35.46
C GLN A 827 -4.47 -8.51 -36.45
N LEU A 828 -5.58 -7.97 -35.99
CA LEU A 828 -6.59 -7.36 -36.86
C LEU A 828 -6.10 -6.07 -37.52
N TRP A 829 -5.28 -5.26 -36.85
CA TRP A 829 -4.63 -4.07 -37.38
C TRP A 829 -3.72 -4.40 -38.56
N SER A 830 -2.90 -5.42 -38.39
CA SER A 830 -2.06 -5.95 -39.48
C SER A 830 -2.89 -6.47 -40.65
N MET A 831 -4.01 -7.17 -40.39
CA MET A 831 -4.91 -7.68 -41.42
C MET A 831 -5.70 -6.58 -42.16
N LEU A 832 -5.92 -5.42 -41.51
CA LEU A 832 -6.45 -4.22 -42.14
C LEU A 832 -5.47 -3.55 -43.11
N GLY A 833 -4.22 -4.00 -43.14
CA GLY A 833 -3.20 -3.55 -44.08
C GLY A 833 -2.19 -2.57 -43.50
N HIS A 834 -2.21 -2.34 -42.18
CA HIS A 834 -1.23 -1.50 -41.50
C HIS A 834 0.09 -2.25 -41.26
N THR A 835 1.20 -1.52 -41.35
CA THR A 835 2.57 -2.06 -41.13
C THR A 835 3.17 -1.60 -39.78
N ASP A 836 2.61 -0.55 -39.21
CA ASP A 836 2.93 -0.07 -37.89
C ASP A 836 2.14 -0.83 -36.80
N SER A 837 2.49 -0.64 -35.55
CA SER A 837 1.73 -1.20 -34.41
C SER A 837 0.45 -0.41 -34.17
N VAL A 838 -0.62 -1.10 -33.77
CA VAL A 838 -1.84 -0.44 -33.29
C VAL A 838 -1.57 0.51 -32.10
N CYS A 839 -0.50 0.26 -31.35
CA CYS A 839 -0.04 1.14 -30.27
C CYS A 839 0.41 2.53 -30.73
N ASP A 840 0.78 2.68 -31.99
CA ASP A 840 1.24 3.94 -32.59
C ASP A 840 0.12 4.68 -33.35
N ALA A 841 -1.09 4.11 -33.36
CA ALA A 841 -2.27 4.76 -33.91
C ALA A 841 -2.70 5.97 -33.05
N SER A 842 -3.59 6.81 -33.58
CA SER A 842 -4.18 7.90 -32.83
C SER A 842 -5.50 7.47 -32.19
N TYR A 843 -5.70 7.83 -30.93
CA TYR A 843 -6.96 7.56 -30.24
C TYR A 843 -8.14 8.18 -30.99
N PRO A 844 -9.23 7.42 -31.27
CA PRO A 844 -10.36 7.91 -32.05
C PRO A 844 -11.05 9.10 -31.40
N VAL A 845 -11.43 10.09 -32.22
CA VAL A 845 -12.12 11.29 -31.75
C VAL A 845 -13.64 11.08 -31.82
N CYS A 846 -14.32 11.38 -30.73
CA CYS A 846 -15.78 11.37 -30.72
C CYS A 846 -16.31 12.63 -31.40
N GLU A 847 -17.12 12.48 -32.47
CA GLU A 847 -17.83 13.57 -33.12
C GLU A 847 -19.24 13.66 -32.56
N GLU A 848 -19.55 14.74 -31.85
CA GLU A 848 -20.84 14.98 -31.19
C GLU A 848 -22.05 14.96 -32.15
N LYS A 849 -21.84 15.29 -33.45
CA LYS A 849 -22.88 15.21 -34.44
C LYS A 849 -23.54 13.84 -34.58
N PHE A 850 -22.80 12.76 -34.31
CA PHE A 850 -23.33 11.39 -34.37
C PHE A 850 -24.04 10.96 -33.06
N LEU A 851 -23.92 11.74 -31.98
CA LEU A 851 -24.57 11.46 -30.69
C LEU A 851 -25.98 12.07 -30.61
N VAL A 852 -26.30 12.99 -31.52
CA VAL A 852 -27.60 13.61 -31.54
C VAL A 852 -28.68 12.56 -31.81
N GLU A 853 -29.67 12.47 -30.96
CA GLU A 853 -30.80 11.59 -31.16
C GLU A 853 -31.66 12.15 -32.31
N SER A 854 -31.68 11.48 -33.45
CA SER A 854 -32.53 11.78 -34.58
C SER A 854 -33.90 11.09 -34.49
N SER A 855 -34.01 10.05 -33.69
CA SER A 855 -35.18 9.23 -33.49
C SER A 855 -35.39 8.81 -32.05
N PHE A 856 -36.60 8.42 -31.69
CA PHE A 856 -36.94 7.84 -30.37
C PHE A 856 -37.72 6.56 -30.56
N GLU A 857 -37.27 5.50 -29.88
CA GLU A 857 -37.95 4.20 -29.87
C GLU A 857 -39.06 4.21 -28.82
N TYR A 858 -40.29 4.45 -29.28
CA TYR A 858 -41.46 4.48 -28.43
C TYR A 858 -41.88 3.09 -27.95
N PRO A 859 -42.00 2.84 -26.64
CA PRO A 859 -42.73 1.69 -26.16
C PRO A 859 -44.23 1.87 -26.53
N VAL A 860 -44.77 0.91 -27.30
CA VAL A 860 -46.18 0.93 -27.76
C VAL A 860 -47.01 0.03 -26.85
N MET A 861 -47.92 0.66 -26.16
CA MET A 861 -48.88 -0.02 -25.31
C MET A 861 -50.22 -0.20 -26.01
N ILE A 862 -50.90 -1.29 -25.74
CA ILE A 862 -52.31 -1.49 -26.10
C ILE A 862 -53.07 -1.78 -24.81
N ASN A 863 -54.07 -0.89 -24.52
CA ASN A 863 -54.81 -0.90 -23.26
C ASN A 863 -53.91 -0.90 -22.03
N GLY A 864 -52.81 -0.10 -22.03
CA GLY A 864 -51.88 0.04 -20.92
C GLY A 864 -50.87 -1.11 -20.74
N LYS A 865 -50.84 -2.09 -21.66
CA LYS A 865 -49.85 -3.19 -21.63
C LYS A 865 -48.87 -3.04 -22.78
N LEU A 866 -47.55 -3.03 -22.49
CA LEU A 866 -46.50 -3.00 -23.49
C LEU A 866 -46.63 -4.20 -24.43
N ARG A 867 -46.61 -3.95 -25.78
CA ARG A 867 -46.76 -4.97 -26.81
C ARG A 867 -45.58 -5.06 -27.75
N PHE A 868 -45.09 -3.89 -28.22
CA PHE A 868 -43.93 -3.82 -29.09
C PHE A 868 -43.26 -2.44 -28.95
N LYS A 869 -42.23 -2.18 -29.69
CA LYS A 869 -41.54 -0.88 -29.78
C LYS A 869 -41.50 -0.43 -31.21
N GLN A 870 -41.63 0.86 -31.42
CA GLN A 870 -41.63 1.50 -32.73
C GLN A 870 -40.77 2.77 -32.71
N GLU A 871 -39.84 2.87 -33.64
CA GLU A 871 -38.96 4.01 -33.76
C GLU A 871 -39.60 5.09 -34.67
N TYR A 872 -39.53 6.34 -34.24
CA TYR A 872 -39.91 7.50 -35.01
C TYR A 872 -38.87 8.61 -34.90
N PRO A 873 -38.55 9.34 -36.02
CA PRO A 873 -37.75 10.55 -35.94
C PRO A 873 -38.31 11.54 -34.92
N LEU A 874 -37.44 12.21 -34.16
CA LEU A 874 -37.85 13.20 -33.16
C LEU A 874 -38.61 14.39 -33.76
N THR A 875 -38.44 14.62 -35.07
CA THR A 875 -39.16 15.64 -35.84
C THR A 875 -40.59 15.23 -36.24
N THR A 876 -40.93 13.93 -36.06
CA THR A 876 -42.27 13.44 -36.42
C THR A 876 -43.29 13.96 -35.44
N SER A 877 -44.36 14.62 -35.96
CA SER A 877 -45.41 15.15 -35.12
C SER A 877 -46.21 14.03 -34.43
N PRO A 878 -46.77 14.28 -33.25
CA PRO A 878 -47.65 13.29 -32.59
C PRO A 878 -48.84 12.84 -33.47
N ALA A 879 -49.34 13.72 -34.33
CA ALA A 879 -50.42 13.39 -35.26
C ALA A 879 -49.98 12.43 -36.36
N ASP A 880 -48.77 12.62 -36.90
CA ASP A 880 -48.22 11.71 -37.91
C ASP A 880 -47.89 10.33 -37.29
N ILE A 881 -47.37 10.32 -36.05
CA ILE A 881 -47.16 9.07 -35.29
C ILE A 881 -48.50 8.34 -35.09
N GLN A 882 -49.57 9.06 -34.72
CA GLN A 882 -50.89 8.46 -34.53
C GLN A 882 -51.43 7.85 -35.82
N ALA A 883 -51.19 8.52 -36.95
CA ALA A 883 -51.67 8.06 -38.25
C ALA A 883 -50.86 6.82 -38.75
N ASP A 884 -49.55 6.81 -38.52
CA ASP A 884 -48.66 5.76 -38.99
C ASP A 884 -48.68 4.50 -38.08
N ILE A 885 -48.71 4.64 -36.74
CA ILE A 885 -48.61 3.52 -35.82
C ILE A 885 -49.72 2.48 -36.02
N VAL A 886 -50.88 2.89 -36.43
CA VAL A 886 -52.02 1.96 -36.67
C VAL A 886 -51.89 1.18 -37.96
N THR A 887 -51.03 1.60 -38.87
CA THR A 887 -50.76 0.89 -40.14
C THR A 887 -49.72 -0.22 -39.98
N LYS A 888 -48.97 -0.23 -38.84
CA LYS A 888 -47.92 -1.22 -38.58
C LYS A 888 -48.52 -2.60 -38.34
N GLU A 889 -47.89 -3.62 -38.92
CA GLU A 889 -48.31 -5.03 -38.80
C GLU A 889 -48.42 -5.46 -37.31
N GLU A 890 -47.46 -5.04 -36.48
CA GLU A 890 -47.45 -5.34 -35.05
C GLU A 890 -48.67 -4.73 -34.34
N ALA A 891 -49.06 -3.52 -34.69
CA ALA A 891 -50.26 -2.86 -34.12
C ALA A 891 -51.52 -3.56 -34.60
N GLN A 892 -51.63 -3.86 -35.89
CA GLN A 892 -52.79 -4.53 -36.50
C GLN A 892 -53.01 -5.95 -35.90
N LYS A 893 -51.95 -6.66 -35.59
CA LYS A 893 -52.01 -7.97 -34.91
C LYS A 893 -52.79 -7.91 -33.59
N TRP A 894 -52.62 -6.83 -32.83
CA TRP A 894 -53.27 -6.65 -31.53
C TRP A 894 -54.67 -5.92 -31.64
N LEU A 895 -54.85 -5.13 -32.69
CA LEU A 895 -56.13 -4.48 -32.98
C LEU A 895 -57.17 -5.43 -33.56
N GLU A 896 -56.76 -6.56 -34.16
CA GLU A 896 -57.65 -7.60 -34.70
C GLU A 896 -58.71 -7.04 -35.65
N GLY A 897 -58.34 -6.02 -36.45
CA GLY A 897 -59.26 -5.37 -37.38
C GLY A 897 -60.18 -4.28 -36.75
N ALA A 898 -60.11 -4.08 -35.44
CA ALA A 898 -60.87 -3.02 -34.77
C ALA A 898 -60.21 -1.63 -34.89
N ALA A 899 -61.00 -0.61 -35.12
CA ALA A 899 -60.50 0.76 -35.07
C ALA A 899 -60.23 1.19 -33.61
N PRO A 900 -59.06 1.82 -33.32
CA PRO A 900 -58.73 2.27 -31.97
C PRO A 900 -59.68 3.39 -31.52
N LYS A 901 -60.14 3.35 -30.27
CA LYS A 901 -60.97 4.40 -29.68
C LYS A 901 -60.19 5.68 -29.44
N LYS A 902 -58.91 5.55 -29.07
CA LYS A 902 -58.00 6.66 -28.81
C LYS A 902 -56.56 6.23 -28.95
N ILE A 903 -55.72 7.12 -29.50
CA ILE A 903 -54.26 6.93 -29.55
C ILE A 903 -53.62 8.09 -28.80
N ILE A 904 -52.86 7.79 -27.78
CA ILE A 904 -52.18 8.76 -26.94
C ILE A 904 -50.71 8.66 -27.26
N VAL A 905 -50.10 9.71 -27.81
CA VAL A 905 -48.69 9.86 -28.05
C VAL A 905 -48.12 10.86 -27.06
N VAL A 906 -47.21 10.45 -26.19
CA VAL A 906 -46.48 11.35 -25.32
C VAL A 906 -45.07 11.47 -25.92
N PRO A 907 -44.71 12.61 -26.50
CA PRO A 907 -43.44 12.81 -27.20
C PRO A 907 -42.27 12.43 -26.32
N GLY A 908 -41.34 11.60 -26.85
CA GLY A 908 -40.15 11.14 -26.13
C GLY A 908 -40.43 10.21 -24.94
N LYS A 909 -41.64 9.63 -24.85
CA LYS A 909 -41.99 8.72 -23.74
C LYS A 909 -42.68 7.44 -24.17
N ILE A 910 -43.91 7.58 -24.74
CA ILE A 910 -44.75 6.40 -24.92
C ILE A 910 -45.84 6.64 -25.96
N ILE A 911 -46.27 5.56 -26.61
CA ILE A 911 -47.50 5.49 -27.40
C ILE A 911 -48.46 4.51 -26.71
N ASN A 912 -49.72 4.93 -26.46
CA ASN A 912 -50.75 4.03 -25.91
C ASN A 912 -51.98 4.03 -26.83
N ILE A 913 -52.28 2.88 -27.37
CA ILE A 913 -53.44 2.65 -28.21
C ILE A 913 -54.54 2.04 -27.33
N VAL A 914 -55.69 2.71 -27.27
CA VAL A 914 -56.86 2.21 -26.55
C VAL A 914 -57.79 1.58 -27.58
N LYS A 915 -58.04 0.28 -27.44
CA LYS A 915 -58.90 -0.53 -28.29
C LYS A 915 -60.36 -0.46 -27.85
#